data_9c5778f4104c11e4d30b97421c64d3a0
#
_entry.id   9c5778f4104c11e4d30b97421c64d3a0
#
_cell.length_a   1.000
_cell.length_b   1.000
_cell.length_c   1.000
_cell.angle_alpha   90.00
_cell.angle_beta   90.00
_cell.angle_gamma   90.00
#
_symmetry.space_group_name_H-M   'P 1'
#
loop_
_entity.id
_entity.type
_entity.pdbx_description
1 polymer ?
#
loop_
_entity_poly.entity_id
_entity_poly.type
_entity_poly.pdbx_seq_one_letter_code
_entity_poly.pdbx_strand_id
1 'polypeptide(L)'
;MDKNQLIGWILIVGIVLGFFALSSSEEENQIQKNEINVVKVDSNTIESVTEKLAPIKENSNLTEEDSIRIQQENSQLTERYGIFANSVNKVEKEYIIENNKIKLIINSNGAFVSKAILKDFRSYDDYSKDKEGELVIFEGNGNGQNLLFNHKNNPQNTSFFEFIPDVKSLNVTKENETQSISFRLKASTGGYISYTYTLKSNDYLVDFKINFSGLERMIESKEDGLTFNWFQKPASIEKSIKIERQGSSVFWHSQENGYDWLSEQTTDDEEKAEFPTDWISFKQQFFSTILIVEGKGLTYPDMKISYTDEDSSYLKNYSVSAPLPFNTSTSNNYNFQWYFGPNDYDVLSAIQDGNLELEDEINLGWGIFRVVNEYFLYPLFRWLVSSLGVSIGLGIILLTFAIKLLLFPITYKNYLSSAKMRIIKPRMEQLNEDNKNADPMKKQQATMALYKQTGVNPLAGCIPAVLQMPILIALYRLFPSAIELRHEGFLWADDLSSVDDYIQLGFEIPIYGSHISIFTLFMAVSMFFYMRFNQQMTPSQSGGGEMQEAIQKNMKLMMNLMPIFMLFMFNNYAAGLSFYYFLANVITIAQTITIKKFIIDEKAILEKIENQMSKPMTKSRWQKKIDEIQTKQKK
;
A
#
# COMPACT_ATOMS: atom_id res chain seq x y z
N MET A 1 -0.39 36.44 19.93
CA MET A 1 0.57 35.84 19.02
C MET A 1 1.04 36.92 18.05
N ASP A 2 2.32 37.17 17.99
CA ASP A 2 2.89 38.17 17.10
C ASP A 2 2.78 37.72 15.63
N LYS A 3 2.52 38.64 14.68
CA LYS A 3 2.35 38.33 13.25
C LYS A 3 3.49 37.45 12.70
N ASN A 4 4.71 37.67 13.17
CA ASN A 4 5.89 36.87 12.77
C ASN A 4 5.86 35.44 13.34
N GLN A 5 5.24 35.22 14.49
CA GLN A 5 5.03 33.89 15.06
C GLN A 5 3.96 33.11 14.27
N LEU A 6 2.91 33.78 13.83
CA LEU A 6 1.87 33.19 12.99
C LEU A 6 2.44 32.76 11.63
N ILE A 7 3.27 33.61 11.01
CA ILE A 7 3.95 33.31 9.75
C ILE A 7 4.94 32.14 9.92
N GLY A 8 5.68 32.08 11.03
CA GLY A 8 6.57 30.96 11.36
C GLY A 8 5.82 29.63 11.51
N TRP A 9 4.64 29.67 12.14
CA TRP A 9 3.75 28.51 12.27
C TRP A 9 3.18 28.06 10.93
N ILE A 10 2.70 28.99 10.11
CA ILE A 10 2.20 28.70 8.76
C ILE A 10 3.32 28.12 7.89
N LEU A 11 4.54 28.62 8.01
CA LEU A 11 5.72 28.07 7.30
C LEU A 11 6.10 26.67 7.79
N ILE A 12 6.10 26.40 9.09
CA ILE A 12 6.43 25.08 9.64
C ILE A 12 5.34 24.06 9.31
N VAL A 13 4.07 24.42 9.48
CA VAL A 13 2.95 23.59 9.06
C VAL A 13 2.95 23.43 7.54
N GLY A 14 3.26 24.48 6.78
CA GLY A 14 3.42 24.42 5.33
C GLY A 14 4.59 23.54 4.87
N ILE A 15 5.72 23.52 5.59
CA ILE A 15 6.86 22.63 5.30
C ILE A 15 6.50 21.17 5.66
N VAL A 16 5.81 20.93 6.76
CA VAL A 16 5.36 19.59 7.16
C VAL A 16 4.27 19.09 6.22
N LEU A 17 3.27 19.91 5.91
CA LEU A 17 2.24 19.60 4.91
C LEU A 17 2.83 19.55 3.49
N GLY A 18 3.79 20.38 3.16
CA GLY A 18 4.52 20.35 1.89
C GLY A 18 5.42 19.13 1.76
N PHE A 19 6.02 18.64 2.84
CA PHE A 19 6.74 17.36 2.85
C PHE A 19 5.78 16.18 2.66
N PHE A 20 4.61 16.20 3.28
CA PHE A 20 3.56 15.20 3.03
C PHE A 20 2.91 15.38 1.64
N ALA A 21 2.72 16.60 1.15
CA ALA A 21 2.22 16.85 -0.20
C ALA A 21 3.25 16.56 -1.29
N LEU A 22 4.54 16.79 -1.05
CA LEU A 22 5.63 16.43 -1.97
C LEU A 22 5.92 14.92 -1.97
N SER A 23 5.66 14.22 -0.87
CA SER A 23 5.66 12.76 -0.88
C SER A 23 4.41 12.16 -1.56
N SER A 24 3.40 12.98 -1.84
CA SER A 24 2.21 12.63 -2.64
C SER A 24 2.16 13.32 -4.01
N SER A 25 3.12 14.16 -4.37
CA SER A 25 3.07 15.01 -5.57
C SER A 25 4.35 14.96 -6.44
N GLU A 26 4.99 13.80 -6.58
CA GLU A 26 5.90 13.63 -7.73
C GLU A 26 5.16 13.45 -9.07
N GLU A 27 3.81 13.42 -9.08
CA GLU A 27 3.00 13.15 -10.26
C GLU A 27 2.05 14.27 -10.74
N GLU A 28 2.13 15.50 -10.21
CA GLU A 28 1.31 16.59 -10.75
C GLU A 28 2.07 17.56 -11.67
N ASN A 29 2.81 17.07 -12.66
CA ASN A 29 3.23 17.94 -13.77
C ASN A 29 3.28 17.19 -15.08
N GLN A 30 2.33 17.50 -15.88
CA GLN A 30 2.13 17.34 -17.32
C GLN A 30 0.94 16.47 -17.74
N ILE A 31 -0.24 17.01 -17.67
CA ILE A 31 -1.28 16.66 -18.63
C ILE A 31 -1.88 17.96 -19.16
N GLN A 32 -1.42 18.38 -20.33
CA GLN A 32 -2.19 19.26 -21.20
C GLN A 32 -3.43 18.48 -21.66
N LYS A 33 -4.61 19.03 -21.33
CA LYS A 33 -5.90 18.57 -21.83
C LYS A 33 -5.91 18.54 -23.36
N ASN A 34 -5.89 17.35 -23.92
CA ASN A 34 -6.46 17.10 -25.22
C ASN A 34 -7.83 16.44 -25.01
N GLU A 35 -8.87 17.21 -25.25
CA GLU A 35 -10.24 16.70 -25.30
C GLU A 35 -10.36 15.70 -26.44
N ILE A 36 -10.32 14.42 -26.12
CA ILE A 36 -10.78 13.36 -27.01
C ILE A 36 -12.21 13.06 -26.60
N ASN A 37 -13.15 13.28 -27.51
CA ASN A 37 -14.54 12.90 -27.39
C ASN A 37 -14.67 11.40 -27.16
N VAL A 38 -14.70 11.00 -25.90
CA VAL A 38 -15.13 9.66 -25.52
C VAL A 38 -16.65 9.64 -25.62
N VAL A 39 -17.15 8.82 -26.50
CA VAL A 39 -18.59 8.50 -26.55
C VAL A 39 -18.95 7.87 -25.22
N LYS A 40 -19.56 8.66 -24.33
CA LYS A 40 -20.18 8.17 -23.10
C LYS A 40 -21.25 7.17 -23.51
N VAL A 41 -20.99 5.89 -23.27
CA VAL A 41 -22.06 4.90 -23.19
C VAL A 41 -22.74 5.15 -21.85
N ASP A 42 -23.87 5.84 -21.90
CA ASP A 42 -24.70 6.13 -20.74
C ASP A 42 -25.09 4.82 -20.05
N SER A 43 -24.62 4.63 -18.82
CA SER A 43 -25.04 3.53 -17.94
C SER A 43 -26.54 3.54 -17.63
N ASN A 44 -27.23 4.63 -17.90
CA ASN A 44 -28.68 4.76 -17.76
C ASN A 44 -29.49 4.11 -18.89
N THR A 45 -28.86 3.66 -19.97
CA THR A 45 -29.58 2.94 -21.05
C THR A 45 -29.72 1.45 -20.75
N ILE A 46 -29.07 0.95 -19.71
CA ILE A 46 -29.10 -0.47 -19.32
C ILE A 46 -30.30 -0.79 -18.41
N GLU A 47 -30.80 0.18 -17.65
CA GLU A 47 -31.93 -0.06 -16.70
C GLU A 47 -33.31 -0.09 -17.34
N SER A 48 -33.51 0.36 -18.59
CA SER A 48 -34.84 0.49 -19.18
C SER A 48 -35.32 -0.68 -20.05
N VAL A 49 -34.57 -1.79 -20.13
CA VAL A 49 -34.96 -2.97 -20.96
C VAL A 49 -34.98 -4.30 -20.17
N THR A 50 -34.81 -4.26 -18.86
CA THR A 50 -35.10 -5.43 -18.01
C THR A 50 -36.55 -5.42 -17.55
N GLU A 51 -37.50 -5.33 -18.46
CA GLU A 51 -38.83 -5.86 -18.19
C GLU A 51 -38.70 -7.38 -18.08
N LYS A 52 -38.87 -7.88 -16.86
CA LYS A 52 -38.81 -9.30 -16.51
C LYS A 52 -39.83 -10.07 -17.38
N LEU A 53 -39.33 -10.67 -18.45
CA LEU A 53 -40.10 -11.72 -19.12
C LEU A 53 -40.14 -12.90 -18.19
N ALA A 54 -41.32 -13.21 -17.65
CA ALA A 54 -41.54 -14.35 -16.78
C ALA A 54 -41.19 -15.65 -17.53
N PRO A 55 -40.53 -16.63 -16.86
CA PRO A 55 -40.19 -17.88 -17.50
C PRO A 55 -41.48 -18.58 -17.96
N ILE A 56 -41.55 -18.90 -19.24
CA ILE A 56 -42.63 -19.68 -19.81
C ILE A 56 -42.53 -21.07 -19.23
N LYS A 57 -43.51 -21.45 -18.42
CA LYS A 57 -43.66 -22.84 -17.96
C LYS A 57 -43.87 -23.72 -19.18
N GLU A 58 -43.04 -24.74 -19.35
CA GLU A 58 -43.30 -25.84 -20.27
C GLU A 58 -44.64 -26.54 -19.89
N ASN A 59 -45.74 -26.06 -20.43
CA ASN A 59 -47.02 -26.75 -20.39
C ASN A 59 -47.55 -26.85 -21.83
N SER A 60 -47.88 -28.04 -22.20
CA SER A 60 -48.21 -28.59 -23.50
C SER A 60 -49.51 -28.11 -24.12
N ASN A 61 -49.80 -26.82 -24.19
CA ASN A 61 -50.85 -26.25 -25.04
C ASN A 61 -50.52 -24.78 -25.36
N LEU A 62 -49.54 -24.56 -26.27
CA LEU A 62 -49.28 -23.24 -26.81
C LEU A 62 -50.44 -22.81 -27.73
N THR A 63 -50.99 -21.63 -27.49
CA THR A 63 -51.98 -21.04 -28.38
C THR A 63 -51.27 -20.55 -29.64
N GLU A 64 -52.02 -20.33 -30.73
CA GLU A 64 -51.48 -19.82 -31.98
C GLU A 64 -50.83 -18.41 -31.78
N GLU A 65 -51.40 -17.60 -30.89
CA GLU A 65 -50.88 -16.31 -30.47
C GLU A 65 -49.54 -16.43 -29.72
N ASP A 66 -49.37 -17.42 -28.83
CA ASP A 66 -48.11 -17.70 -28.12
C ASP A 66 -47.00 -18.09 -29.12
N SER A 67 -47.36 -18.90 -30.12
CA SER A 67 -46.42 -19.33 -31.17
C SER A 67 -45.94 -18.15 -32.00
N ILE A 68 -46.82 -17.21 -32.37
CA ILE A 68 -46.48 -15.99 -33.12
C ILE A 68 -45.56 -15.08 -32.27
N ARG A 69 -45.87 -14.92 -30.95
CA ARG A 69 -45.07 -14.12 -30.03
C ARG A 69 -43.66 -14.69 -29.86
N ILE A 70 -43.53 -15.98 -29.64
CA ILE A 70 -42.24 -16.68 -29.56
C ILE A 70 -41.46 -16.53 -30.86
N GLN A 71 -42.09 -16.61 -32.00
CA GLN A 71 -41.41 -16.42 -33.28
C GLN A 71 -40.92 -14.99 -33.48
N GLN A 72 -41.67 -13.98 -33.05
CA GLN A 72 -41.27 -12.59 -33.08
C GLN A 72 -40.10 -12.31 -32.11
N GLU A 73 -40.16 -12.80 -30.87
CA GLU A 73 -39.09 -12.72 -29.89
C GLU A 73 -37.80 -13.37 -30.42
N ASN A 74 -37.87 -14.57 -30.96
CA ASN A 74 -36.73 -15.26 -31.54
C ASN A 74 -36.12 -14.50 -32.74
N SER A 75 -36.96 -13.85 -33.55
CA SER A 75 -36.51 -13.02 -34.66
C SER A 75 -35.75 -11.79 -34.17
N GLN A 76 -36.25 -11.11 -33.16
CA GLN A 76 -35.58 -9.96 -32.53
C GLN A 76 -34.25 -10.38 -31.85
N LEU A 77 -34.24 -11.51 -31.13
CA LEU A 77 -33.02 -12.04 -30.57
C LEU A 77 -31.97 -12.40 -31.63
N THR A 78 -32.43 -12.99 -32.75
CA THR A 78 -31.52 -13.35 -33.86
C THR A 78 -30.99 -12.10 -34.58
N GLU A 79 -31.81 -11.06 -34.73
CA GLU A 79 -31.37 -9.79 -35.29
C GLU A 79 -30.30 -9.10 -34.42
N ARG A 80 -30.50 -9.08 -33.10
CA ARG A 80 -29.61 -8.42 -32.13
C ARG A 80 -28.35 -9.22 -31.82
N TYR A 81 -28.49 -10.52 -31.57
CA TYR A 81 -27.40 -11.39 -31.05
C TYR A 81 -26.84 -12.36 -32.10
N GLY A 82 -27.45 -12.39 -33.30
CA GLY A 82 -26.96 -13.19 -34.42
C GLY A 82 -26.81 -14.69 -34.07
N ILE A 83 -25.63 -15.20 -34.29
CA ILE A 83 -25.31 -16.64 -34.09
C ILE A 83 -25.40 -17.12 -32.63
N PHE A 84 -25.45 -16.20 -31.66
CA PHE A 84 -25.54 -16.50 -30.23
C PHE A 84 -26.95 -16.34 -29.64
N ALA A 85 -27.96 -16.01 -30.46
CA ALA A 85 -29.33 -15.75 -30.01
C ALA A 85 -29.92 -16.85 -29.11
N ASN A 86 -29.60 -18.13 -29.37
CA ASN A 86 -30.06 -19.27 -28.58
C ASN A 86 -29.48 -19.37 -27.17
N SER A 87 -28.45 -18.59 -26.87
CA SER A 87 -27.75 -18.59 -25.59
C SER A 87 -28.10 -17.39 -24.69
N VAL A 88 -29.04 -16.53 -25.13
CA VAL A 88 -29.47 -15.33 -24.41
C VAL A 88 -30.64 -15.63 -23.49
N ASN A 89 -30.85 -14.79 -22.47
CA ASN A 89 -31.98 -14.83 -21.52
C ASN A 89 -32.17 -16.18 -20.81
N LYS A 90 -31.10 -16.87 -20.52
CA LYS A 90 -31.12 -18.10 -19.71
C LYS A 90 -31.08 -17.77 -18.22
N VAL A 91 -31.70 -18.63 -17.43
CA VAL A 91 -31.61 -18.53 -15.97
C VAL A 91 -30.18 -18.73 -15.54
N GLU A 92 -29.66 -17.79 -14.77
CA GLU A 92 -28.32 -17.88 -14.20
C GLU A 92 -28.18 -19.13 -13.32
N LYS A 93 -27.08 -19.84 -13.51
CA LYS A 93 -26.68 -20.99 -12.72
C LYS A 93 -25.29 -20.76 -12.19
N GLU A 94 -25.04 -21.22 -10.99
CA GLU A 94 -23.74 -21.16 -10.35
C GLU A 94 -23.08 -22.52 -10.36
N TYR A 95 -21.78 -22.52 -10.66
CA TYR A 95 -20.94 -23.72 -10.67
C TYR A 95 -19.77 -23.53 -9.71
N ILE A 96 -19.53 -24.55 -8.88
CA ILE A 96 -18.50 -24.51 -7.86
C ILE A 96 -17.26 -25.21 -8.41
N ILE A 97 -16.11 -24.51 -8.34
CA ILE A 97 -14.80 -25.08 -8.56
C ILE A 97 -13.92 -24.79 -7.35
N GLU A 98 -13.32 -25.80 -6.77
CA GLU A 98 -12.58 -25.64 -5.52
C GLU A 98 -11.38 -26.59 -5.41
N ASN A 99 -10.41 -26.16 -4.61
CA ASN A 99 -9.31 -26.98 -4.13
C ASN A 99 -9.14 -26.83 -2.61
N ASN A 100 -8.00 -27.19 -2.05
CA ASN A 100 -7.78 -27.08 -0.61
C ASN A 100 -7.65 -25.61 -0.11
N LYS A 101 -7.31 -24.65 -1.00
CA LYS A 101 -7.03 -23.25 -0.66
C LYS A 101 -8.15 -22.30 -1.02
N ILE A 102 -8.76 -22.51 -2.19
CA ILE A 102 -9.75 -21.61 -2.78
C ILE A 102 -11.02 -22.32 -3.16
N LYS A 103 -12.13 -21.56 -3.13
CA LYS A 103 -13.41 -21.97 -3.68
C LYS A 103 -13.98 -20.82 -4.51
N LEU A 104 -14.20 -21.08 -5.78
CA LEU A 104 -14.68 -20.10 -6.75
C LEU A 104 -16.09 -20.48 -7.21
N ILE A 105 -16.94 -19.48 -7.35
CA ILE A 105 -18.28 -19.64 -7.91
C ILE A 105 -18.27 -18.99 -9.29
N ILE A 106 -18.57 -19.79 -10.30
CA ILE A 106 -18.62 -19.38 -11.71
C ILE A 106 -20.09 -19.18 -12.10
N ASN A 107 -20.42 -17.99 -12.61
CA ASN A 107 -21.74 -17.71 -13.17
C ASN A 107 -21.86 -18.31 -14.58
N SER A 108 -22.98 -18.98 -14.89
CA SER A 108 -23.21 -19.54 -16.24
C SER A 108 -23.28 -18.46 -17.32
N ASN A 109 -23.79 -17.27 -16.99
CA ASN A 109 -23.85 -16.15 -17.94
C ASN A 109 -22.50 -15.44 -17.95
N GLY A 110 -21.76 -15.61 -19.03
CA GLY A 110 -20.40 -15.08 -19.19
C GLY A 110 -19.28 -15.98 -18.66
N ALA A 111 -19.59 -17.05 -17.96
CA ALA A 111 -18.64 -18.00 -17.36
C ALA A 111 -17.51 -17.32 -16.55
N PHE A 112 -17.84 -16.26 -15.80
CA PHE A 112 -16.90 -15.50 -14.99
C PHE A 112 -16.95 -15.89 -13.51
N VAL A 113 -15.88 -15.61 -12.77
CA VAL A 113 -15.83 -15.80 -11.32
C VAL A 113 -16.68 -14.70 -10.66
N SER A 114 -17.84 -15.06 -10.13
CA SER A 114 -18.76 -14.14 -9.43
C SER A 114 -18.47 -14.02 -7.94
N LYS A 115 -17.77 -15.03 -7.37
CA LYS A 115 -17.38 -15.06 -5.95
C LYS A 115 -16.09 -15.84 -5.78
N ALA A 116 -15.17 -15.28 -4.97
CA ALA A 116 -13.94 -15.96 -4.59
C ALA A 116 -13.80 -16.03 -3.07
N ILE A 117 -13.47 -17.23 -2.59
CA ILE A 117 -13.41 -17.58 -1.17
C ILE A 117 -12.04 -18.20 -0.88
N LEU A 118 -11.36 -17.72 0.17
CA LEU A 118 -10.13 -18.30 0.71
C LEU A 118 -10.45 -19.13 1.95
N LYS A 119 -10.11 -20.42 1.91
CA LYS A 119 -10.52 -21.39 2.95
C LYS A 119 -9.70 -21.26 4.23
N ASP A 120 -8.46 -20.81 4.14
CA ASP A 120 -7.53 -20.70 5.28
C ASP A 120 -7.68 -19.38 6.05
N PHE A 121 -8.55 -18.48 5.60
CA PHE A 121 -8.70 -17.14 6.16
C PHE A 121 -10.15 -16.87 6.55
N ARG A 122 -10.35 -15.86 7.40
CA ARG A 122 -11.66 -15.36 7.82
C ARG A 122 -11.69 -13.84 7.85
N SER A 123 -12.88 -13.22 7.79
CA SER A 123 -13.04 -11.78 7.94
C SER A 123 -12.77 -11.33 9.37
N TYR A 124 -12.52 -10.03 9.59
CA TYR A 124 -12.40 -9.51 10.95
C TYR A 124 -13.70 -9.68 11.75
N ASP A 125 -14.87 -9.57 11.11
CA ASP A 125 -16.17 -9.77 11.77
C ASP A 125 -16.33 -11.20 12.31
N ASP A 126 -15.91 -12.21 11.56
CA ASP A 126 -15.90 -13.60 12.02
C ASP A 126 -14.82 -13.84 13.08
N TYR A 127 -13.63 -13.28 12.89
CA TYR A 127 -12.54 -13.37 13.85
C TYR A 127 -12.94 -12.79 15.21
N SER A 128 -13.47 -11.56 15.23
CA SER A 128 -13.83 -10.85 16.48
C SER A 128 -14.97 -11.52 17.26
N LYS A 129 -15.81 -12.29 16.57
CA LYS A 129 -16.94 -13.05 17.14
C LYS A 129 -16.60 -14.53 17.40
N ASP A 130 -15.33 -14.91 17.21
CA ASP A 130 -14.85 -16.30 17.30
C ASP A 130 -15.71 -17.30 16.52
N LYS A 131 -16.14 -16.89 15.32
CA LYS A 131 -16.88 -17.74 14.41
C LYS A 131 -15.95 -18.45 13.44
N GLU A 132 -16.26 -19.72 13.17
CA GLU A 132 -15.69 -20.39 12.01
C GLU A 132 -16.29 -19.79 10.74
N GLY A 133 -15.46 -19.47 9.76
CA GLY A 133 -15.86 -18.87 8.50
C GLY A 133 -14.76 -18.98 7.46
N GLU A 134 -15.15 -18.90 6.19
CA GLU A 134 -14.24 -18.79 5.06
C GLU A 134 -14.25 -17.34 4.56
N LEU A 135 -13.10 -16.82 4.19
CA LEU A 135 -12.98 -15.43 3.75
C LEU A 135 -13.50 -15.24 2.34
N VAL A 136 -14.52 -14.41 2.18
CA VAL A 136 -15.01 -13.95 0.86
C VAL A 136 -14.26 -12.68 0.48
N ILE A 137 -13.40 -12.75 -0.55
CA ILE A 137 -12.63 -11.57 -1.01
C ILE A 137 -13.44 -10.68 -1.96
N PHE A 138 -14.38 -11.25 -2.69
CA PHE A 138 -15.40 -10.51 -3.43
C PHE A 138 -16.61 -11.41 -3.75
N GLU A 139 -17.79 -10.81 -3.93
CA GLU A 139 -19.01 -11.47 -4.35
C GLU A 139 -20.02 -10.53 -5.03
N GLY A 140 -20.93 -11.10 -5.81
CA GLY A 140 -22.10 -10.42 -6.39
C GLY A 140 -21.85 -9.76 -7.75
N ASN A 141 -22.89 -9.04 -8.22
CA ASN A 141 -23.00 -8.55 -9.60
C ASN A 141 -22.02 -7.42 -10.00
N GLY A 142 -21.26 -6.87 -9.05
CA GLY A 142 -20.20 -5.88 -9.31
C GLY A 142 -18.86 -6.48 -9.68
N ASN A 143 -18.79 -7.82 -9.89
CA ASN A 143 -17.55 -8.55 -10.12
C ASN A 143 -17.65 -9.43 -11.35
N GLY A 144 -16.59 -9.51 -12.13
CA GLY A 144 -16.53 -10.39 -13.29
C GLY A 144 -15.61 -9.92 -14.39
N GLN A 145 -15.56 -10.75 -15.45
CA GLN A 145 -14.91 -10.41 -16.71
C GLN A 145 -15.82 -10.68 -17.88
N ASN A 146 -15.61 -9.95 -18.99
CA ASN A 146 -16.30 -10.20 -20.24
C ASN A 146 -15.43 -9.88 -21.45
N LEU A 147 -15.84 -10.39 -22.60
CA LEU A 147 -15.30 -10.01 -23.90
C LEU A 147 -16.35 -9.20 -24.68
N LEU A 148 -15.92 -8.07 -25.22
CA LEU A 148 -16.67 -7.30 -26.19
C LEU A 148 -16.13 -7.53 -27.58
N PHE A 149 -17.01 -7.80 -28.54
CA PHE A 149 -16.68 -7.95 -29.95
C PHE A 149 -17.87 -7.60 -30.83
N ASN A 150 -17.66 -7.43 -32.14
CA ASN A 150 -18.73 -7.16 -33.08
C ASN A 150 -19.06 -8.41 -33.93
N HIS A 151 -20.35 -8.59 -34.18
CA HIS A 151 -20.85 -9.58 -35.13
C HIS A 151 -21.89 -8.89 -36.03
N LYS A 152 -21.61 -8.76 -37.35
CA LYS A 152 -22.47 -8.05 -38.31
C LYS A 152 -22.82 -6.63 -37.86
N ASN A 153 -21.82 -5.86 -37.47
CA ASN A 153 -21.93 -4.51 -36.91
C ASN A 153 -22.72 -4.39 -35.59
N ASN A 154 -23.16 -5.50 -35.00
CA ASN A 154 -23.81 -5.52 -33.69
C ASN A 154 -22.80 -5.82 -32.59
N PRO A 155 -22.67 -4.94 -31.57
CA PRO A 155 -21.80 -5.20 -30.41
C PRO A 155 -22.35 -6.38 -29.58
N GLN A 156 -21.48 -7.31 -29.27
CA GLN A 156 -21.75 -8.48 -28.45
C GLN A 156 -20.96 -8.40 -27.15
N ASN A 157 -21.58 -8.82 -26.05
CA ASN A 157 -20.94 -8.94 -24.74
C ASN A 157 -21.17 -10.37 -24.23
N THR A 158 -20.09 -11.06 -23.89
CA THR A 158 -20.16 -12.47 -23.43
C THR A 158 -20.95 -12.64 -22.13
N SER A 159 -21.09 -11.60 -21.29
CA SER A 159 -21.87 -11.67 -20.06
C SER A 159 -23.39 -11.89 -20.28
N PHE A 160 -23.90 -11.66 -21.49
CA PHE A 160 -25.30 -11.90 -21.81
C PHE A 160 -25.61 -13.33 -22.23
N PHE A 161 -24.59 -14.17 -22.39
CA PHE A 161 -24.75 -15.50 -22.95
C PHE A 161 -24.48 -16.59 -21.93
N GLU A 162 -25.34 -17.63 -21.95
CA GLU A 162 -25.12 -18.83 -21.14
C GLU A 162 -23.98 -19.67 -21.73
N PHE A 163 -22.97 -19.93 -20.92
CA PHE A 163 -21.92 -20.90 -21.18
C PHE A 163 -22.26 -22.21 -20.47
N ILE A 164 -22.17 -23.31 -21.19
CA ILE A 164 -22.50 -24.64 -20.69
C ILE A 164 -21.21 -25.37 -20.31
N PRO A 165 -21.06 -25.79 -19.04
CA PRO A 165 -19.89 -26.54 -18.61
C PRO A 165 -19.94 -27.99 -19.08
N ASP A 166 -18.77 -28.62 -19.18
CA ASP A 166 -18.63 -30.05 -19.49
C ASP A 166 -18.82 -30.94 -18.25
N VAL A 167 -18.61 -30.40 -17.04
CA VAL A 167 -18.89 -31.07 -15.76
C VAL A 167 -19.68 -30.13 -14.84
N LYS A 168 -20.38 -30.68 -13.83
CA LYS A 168 -21.25 -29.87 -12.95
C LYS A 168 -20.51 -29.15 -11.83
N SER A 169 -19.39 -29.67 -11.41
CA SER A 169 -18.53 -29.09 -10.36
C SER A 169 -17.14 -29.67 -10.47
N LEU A 170 -16.17 -28.98 -9.88
CA LEU A 170 -14.78 -29.41 -9.82
C LEU A 170 -14.32 -29.32 -8.37
N ASN A 171 -13.78 -30.43 -7.83
CA ASN A 171 -13.20 -30.47 -6.49
C ASN A 171 -11.84 -31.20 -6.56
N VAL A 172 -10.76 -30.45 -6.32
CA VAL A 172 -9.37 -30.90 -6.51
C VAL A 172 -8.67 -30.88 -5.16
N THR A 173 -8.85 -31.95 -4.37
CA THR A 173 -8.34 -32.01 -2.98
C THR A 173 -7.23 -33.05 -2.78
N LYS A 174 -7.04 -33.99 -3.71
CA LYS A 174 -5.97 -34.99 -3.59
C LYS A 174 -4.63 -34.37 -3.91
N GLU A 175 -3.63 -34.77 -3.16
CA GLU A 175 -2.25 -34.27 -3.34
C GLU A 175 -1.77 -34.45 -4.79
N ASN A 176 -1.15 -33.39 -5.35
CA ASN A 176 -0.67 -33.30 -6.74
C ASN A 176 -1.74 -33.52 -7.82
N GLU A 177 -3.01 -33.44 -7.49
CA GLU A 177 -4.08 -33.52 -8.47
C GLU A 177 -4.23 -32.21 -9.24
N THR A 178 -4.50 -32.32 -10.54
CA THR A 178 -4.83 -31.19 -11.41
C THR A 178 -6.04 -31.57 -12.23
N GLN A 179 -7.07 -30.73 -12.23
CA GLN A 179 -8.29 -30.96 -13.01
C GLN A 179 -8.77 -29.66 -13.67
N SER A 180 -9.53 -29.81 -14.75
CA SER A 180 -10.06 -28.69 -15.54
C SER A 180 -11.56 -28.81 -15.73
N ILE A 181 -12.23 -27.66 -15.86
CA ILE A 181 -13.61 -27.51 -16.31
C ILE A 181 -13.66 -26.53 -17.48
N SER A 182 -14.42 -26.88 -18.53
CA SER A 182 -14.58 -26.03 -19.70
C SER A 182 -16.02 -25.59 -19.88
N PHE A 183 -16.24 -24.29 -19.91
CA PHE A 183 -17.51 -23.65 -20.20
C PHE A 183 -17.57 -23.26 -21.68
N ARG A 184 -18.62 -23.65 -22.43
CA ARG A 184 -18.72 -23.38 -23.87
C ARG A 184 -19.96 -22.57 -24.22
N LEU A 185 -19.75 -21.43 -24.88
CA LEU A 185 -20.77 -20.68 -25.59
C LEU A 185 -20.86 -21.18 -27.03
N LYS A 186 -21.94 -21.84 -27.38
CA LYS A 186 -22.15 -22.42 -28.71
C LYS A 186 -22.82 -21.43 -29.64
N ALA A 187 -22.30 -21.27 -30.83
CA ALA A 187 -22.94 -20.56 -31.92
C ALA A 187 -23.87 -21.49 -32.72
N SER A 188 -24.92 -20.97 -33.34
CA SER A 188 -25.84 -21.70 -34.22
C SER A 188 -25.17 -22.31 -35.45
N THR A 189 -23.98 -21.83 -35.80
CA THR A 189 -23.15 -22.31 -36.93
C THR A 189 -22.27 -23.50 -36.56
N GLY A 190 -22.28 -23.97 -35.29
CA GLY A 190 -21.44 -25.05 -34.80
C GLY A 190 -20.11 -24.61 -34.19
N GLY A 191 -19.68 -23.35 -34.40
CA GLY A 191 -18.51 -22.78 -33.71
C GLY A 191 -18.81 -22.51 -32.22
N TYR A 192 -17.77 -22.27 -31.44
CA TYR A 192 -17.92 -21.98 -30.02
C TYR A 192 -16.76 -21.10 -29.47
N ILE A 193 -17.08 -20.39 -28.37
CA ILE A 193 -16.08 -19.80 -27.47
C ILE A 193 -16.01 -20.71 -26.23
N SER A 194 -14.81 -21.06 -25.78
CA SER A 194 -14.65 -21.83 -24.54
C SER A 194 -13.75 -21.11 -23.55
N TYR A 195 -14.17 -21.11 -22.27
CA TYR A 195 -13.42 -20.68 -21.10
C TYR A 195 -13.07 -21.93 -20.29
N THR A 196 -11.78 -22.20 -20.11
CA THR A 196 -11.30 -23.38 -19.37
C THR A 196 -10.55 -22.93 -18.14
N TYR A 197 -11.01 -23.38 -16.99
CA TYR A 197 -10.38 -23.17 -15.70
C TYR A 197 -9.69 -24.47 -15.27
N THR A 198 -8.41 -24.39 -14.86
CA THR A 198 -7.64 -25.53 -14.38
C THR A 198 -7.08 -25.24 -13.00
N LEU A 199 -7.42 -26.10 -12.04
CA LEU A 199 -7.02 -25.99 -10.64
C LEU A 199 -6.02 -27.09 -10.28
N LYS A 200 -5.05 -26.73 -9.41
CA LYS A 200 -4.16 -27.66 -8.69
C LYS A 200 -4.60 -27.74 -7.23
N SER A 201 -4.33 -28.86 -6.57
CA SER A 201 -4.89 -29.17 -5.24
C SER A 201 -4.54 -28.20 -4.10
N ASN A 202 -3.34 -27.63 -4.09
CA ASN A 202 -2.83 -26.79 -2.99
C ASN A 202 -2.30 -25.44 -3.49
N ASP A 203 -2.98 -24.84 -4.46
CA ASP A 203 -2.52 -23.63 -5.14
C ASP A 203 -3.56 -22.51 -5.06
N TYR A 204 -3.10 -21.28 -5.01
CA TYR A 204 -3.92 -20.08 -5.19
C TYR A 204 -4.05 -19.67 -6.66
N LEU A 205 -3.26 -20.29 -7.55
CA LEU A 205 -3.29 -20.06 -8.98
C LEU A 205 -4.35 -20.93 -9.67
N VAL A 206 -4.99 -20.34 -10.69
CA VAL A 206 -5.96 -20.99 -11.56
C VAL A 206 -5.60 -20.67 -13.01
N ASP A 207 -5.18 -21.67 -13.80
CA ASP A 207 -4.97 -21.43 -15.22
C ASP A 207 -6.31 -21.12 -15.89
N PHE A 208 -6.35 -20.08 -16.69
CA PHE A 208 -7.54 -19.63 -17.41
C PHE A 208 -7.25 -19.49 -18.90
N LYS A 209 -7.97 -20.24 -19.74
CA LYS A 209 -7.79 -20.23 -21.18
C LYS A 209 -9.06 -19.83 -21.89
N ILE A 210 -8.93 -18.92 -22.86
CA ILE A 210 -9.98 -18.54 -23.78
C ILE A 210 -9.63 -19.06 -25.17
N ASN A 211 -10.53 -19.84 -25.75
CA ASN A 211 -10.36 -20.39 -27.10
C ASN A 211 -11.56 -20.10 -27.97
N PHE A 212 -11.30 -19.65 -29.21
CA PHE A 212 -12.29 -19.49 -30.26
C PHE A 212 -12.11 -20.61 -31.30
N SER A 213 -13.19 -21.30 -31.62
CA SER A 213 -13.18 -22.38 -32.60
C SER A 213 -14.33 -22.24 -33.60
N GLY A 214 -14.00 -22.14 -34.87
CA GLY A 214 -14.96 -22.04 -35.96
C GLY A 214 -15.72 -20.71 -36.03
N LEU A 215 -15.20 -19.66 -35.37
CA LEU A 215 -15.79 -18.32 -35.32
C LEU A 215 -14.90 -17.24 -35.92
N GLU A 216 -13.72 -17.60 -36.43
CA GLU A 216 -12.66 -16.67 -36.87
C GLU A 216 -13.14 -15.71 -37.96
N ARG A 217 -14.02 -16.16 -38.86
CA ARG A 217 -14.59 -15.34 -39.94
C ARG A 217 -15.93 -14.67 -39.61
N MET A 218 -16.45 -14.95 -38.40
CA MET A 218 -17.78 -14.48 -37.99
C MET A 218 -17.70 -13.33 -36.99
N ILE A 219 -16.55 -13.19 -36.36
CA ILE A 219 -16.25 -12.09 -35.45
C ILE A 219 -15.51 -11.01 -36.25
N GLU A 220 -16.09 -9.82 -36.25
CA GLU A 220 -15.49 -8.66 -36.88
C GLU A 220 -14.47 -8.06 -35.92
N SER A 221 -13.20 -8.13 -36.27
CA SER A 221 -12.14 -7.44 -35.60
C SER A 221 -11.99 -6.05 -36.22
N LYS A 222 -12.25 -5.00 -35.46
CA LYS A 222 -11.74 -3.67 -35.75
C LYS A 222 -10.23 -3.67 -35.55
N GLU A 223 -9.57 -2.56 -35.87
CA GLU A 223 -8.11 -2.43 -35.72
C GLU A 223 -7.60 -2.85 -34.32
N ASP A 224 -8.44 -2.74 -33.28
CA ASP A 224 -8.11 -3.04 -31.88
C ASP A 224 -8.46 -4.49 -31.43
N GLY A 225 -9.04 -5.34 -32.31
CA GLY A 225 -9.40 -6.73 -31.98
C GLY A 225 -10.66 -6.85 -31.11
N LEU A 226 -10.59 -7.74 -30.11
CA LEU A 226 -11.59 -7.89 -29.04
C LEU A 226 -11.24 -6.96 -27.89
N THR A 227 -12.22 -6.63 -27.05
CA THR A 227 -11.93 -5.95 -25.78
C THR A 227 -12.19 -6.90 -24.62
N PHE A 228 -11.18 -7.14 -23.81
CA PHE A 228 -11.29 -7.84 -22.54
C PHE A 228 -11.54 -6.81 -21.44
N ASN A 229 -12.64 -6.98 -20.70
CA ASN A 229 -12.94 -6.17 -19.53
C ASN A 229 -12.93 -7.05 -18.29
N TRP A 230 -12.37 -6.51 -17.21
CA TRP A 230 -12.40 -7.08 -15.88
C TRP A 230 -12.76 -5.99 -14.87
N PHE A 231 -13.67 -6.29 -13.96
CA PHE A 231 -14.14 -5.36 -12.95
C PHE A 231 -14.40 -6.07 -11.62
N GLN A 232 -14.17 -5.36 -10.52
CA GLN A 232 -14.35 -5.88 -9.17
C GLN A 232 -14.77 -4.77 -8.20
N LYS A 233 -15.66 -5.11 -7.27
CA LYS A 233 -16.14 -4.24 -6.19
C LYS A 233 -16.08 -5.01 -4.87
N PRO A 234 -14.90 -5.08 -4.21
CA PRO A 234 -14.74 -5.83 -2.98
C PRO A 234 -15.40 -5.12 -1.79
N ALA A 235 -16.05 -5.89 -0.93
CA ALA A 235 -16.49 -5.41 0.37
C ALA A 235 -15.30 -5.30 1.35
N SER A 236 -15.45 -4.45 2.38
CA SER A 236 -14.48 -4.39 3.47
C SER A 236 -14.52 -5.67 4.30
N ILE A 237 -13.36 -6.24 4.55
CA ILE A 237 -13.16 -7.50 5.28
C ILE A 237 -12.28 -7.34 6.52
N GLU A 238 -11.67 -6.17 6.70
CA GLU A 238 -10.78 -5.84 7.80
C GLU A 238 -11.46 -4.94 8.85
N LYS A 239 -10.85 -4.80 10.02
CA LYS A 239 -11.36 -4.01 11.14
C LYS A 239 -11.63 -2.54 10.79
N SER A 240 -10.79 -1.93 9.98
CA SER A 240 -10.86 -0.53 9.61
C SER A 240 -10.94 -0.36 8.10
N ILE A 241 -12.13 -0.10 7.58
CA ILE A 241 -12.33 0.19 6.16
C ILE A 241 -11.46 1.36 5.66
N LYS A 242 -11.13 2.30 6.54
CA LYS A 242 -10.28 3.45 6.19
C LYS A 242 -8.83 3.02 5.91
N ILE A 243 -8.26 2.14 6.76
CA ILE A 243 -6.91 1.59 6.55
C ILE A 243 -6.92 0.67 5.34
N GLU A 244 -7.95 -0.16 5.21
CA GLU A 244 -8.09 -1.10 4.10
C GLU A 244 -8.18 -0.38 2.75
N ARG A 245 -8.95 0.73 2.66
CA ARG A 245 -9.01 1.58 1.46
C ARG A 245 -7.65 2.21 1.11
N GLN A 246 -6.88 2.62 2.13
CA GLN A 246 -5.53 3.18 1.92
C GLN A 246 -4.51 2.14 1.46
N GLY A 247 -4.76 0.85 1.70
CA GLY A 247 -3.94 -0.26 1.21
C GLY A 247 -4.44 -0.87 -0.09
N SER A 248 -5.49 -0.31 -0.70
CA SER A 248 -6.24 -0.92 -1.80
C SER A 248 -6.14 -0.08 -3.07
N SER A 249 -5.69 -0.69 -4.19
CA SER A 249 -5.62 -0.05 -5.51
C SER A 249 -5.46 -1.07 -6.64
N VAL A 250 -5.32 -0.59 -7.87
CA VAL A 250 -4.92 -1.37 -9.03
C VAL A 250 -3.42 -1.23 -9.23
N PHE A 251 -2.72 -2.37 -9.28
CA PHE A 251 -1.29 -2.48 -9.56
C PHE A 251 -1.10 -3.20 -10.89
N TRP A 252 -0.03 -2.91 -11.60
CA TRP A 252 0.34 -3.63 -12.81
C TRP A 252 1.86 -3.64 -12.99
N HIS A 253 2.33 -4.55 -13.81
CA HIS A 253 3.74 -4.69 -14.14
C HIS A 253 3.95 -4.86 -15.64
N SER A 254 5.05 -4.31 -16.13
CA SER A 254 5.57 -4.50 -17.47
C SER A 254 7.07 -4.80 -17.43
N GLN A 255 7.58 -5.62 -18.35
CA GLN A 255 9.01 -5.92 -18.40
C GLN A 255 9.88 -4.70 -18.72
N GLU A 256 9.32 -3.70 -19.39
CA GLU A 256 10.03 -2.50 -19.79
C GLU A 256 10.13 -1.43 -18.68
N ASN A 257 9.11 -1.32 -17.82
CA ASN A 257 9.02 -0.22 -16.84
C ASN A 257 8.94 -0.70 -15.37
N GLY A 258 8.83 -2.03 -15.14
CA GLY A 258 8.60 -2.57 -13.81
C GLY A 258 7.14 -2.42 -13.36
N TYR A 259 6.90 -2.35 -12.04
CA TYR A 259 5.57 -2.20 -11.49
C TYR A 259 5.17 -0.73 -11.35
N ASP A 260 3.85 -0.49 -11.46
CA ASP A 260 3.20 0.80 -11.28
C ASP A 260 1.83 0.62 -10.64
N TRP A 261 1.16 1.69 -10.21
CA TRP A 261 -0.12 1.58 -9.52
C TRP A 261 -0.93 2.88 -9.59
N LEU A 262 -2.25 2.78 -9.58
CA LEU A 262 -3.13 3.92 -9.36
C LEU A 262 -3.05 4.39 -7.92
N SER A 263 -3.33 5.67 -7.67
CA SER A 263 -3.18 6.27 -6.34
C SER A 263 -4.05 5.56 -5.29
N GLU A 264 -3.43 5.09 -4.21
CA GLU A 264 -4.13 4.47 -3.07
C GLU A 264 -5.01 5.48 -2.30
N GLN A 265 -4.75 6.79 -2.44
CA GLN A 265 -5.35 7.84 -1.61
C GLN A 265 -6.44 8.65 -2.32
N THR A 266 -6.54 8.57 -3.64
CA THR A 266 -7.54 9.32 -4.42
C THR A 266 -8.87 8.58 -4.50
N THR A 267 -9.93 9.35 -4.75
CA THR A 267 -11.29 8.81 -4.92
C THR A 267 -11.55 8.31 -6.33
N ASP A 268 -10.93 8.94 -7.32
CA ASP A 268 -10.98 8.56 -8.73
C ASP A 268 -9.59 8.70 -9.32
N ASP A 269 -9.14 7.66 -10.03
CA ASP A 269 -7.90 7.66 -10.77
C ASP A 269 -7.99 6.73 -11.97
N GLU A 270 -7.35 7.08 -13.07
CA GLU A 270 -7.33 6.27 -14.28
C GLU A 270 -6.01 6.43 -15.01
N GLU A 271 -5.46 5.33 -15.49
CA GLU A 271 -4.23 5.32 -16.26
C GLU A 271 -4.25 4.24 -17.32
N LYS A 272 -3.70 4.57 -18.48
CA LYS A 272 -3.46 3.63 -19.56
C LYS A 272 -1.99 3.25 -19.57
N ALA A 273 -1.69 1.95 -19.44
CA ALA A 273 -0.32 1.48 -19.45
C ALA A 273 0.40 1.85 -20.77
N GLU A 274 1.63 2.33 -20.64
CA GLU A 274 2.46 2.71 -21.80
C GLU A 274 3.09 1.50 -22.51
N PHE A 275 3.20 0.36 -21.80
CA PHE A 275 3.83 -0.85 -22.28
C PHE A 275 2.91 -2.07 -22.11
N PRO A 276 3.18 -3.18 -22.85
CA PRO A 276 2.48 -4.44 -22.62
C PRO A 276 2.62 -4.91 -21.19
N THR A 277 1.51 -5.32 -20.59
CA THR A 277 1.41 -5.60 -19.15
C THR A 277 1.41 -7.10 -18.89
N ASP A 278 2.35 -7.58 -18.06
CA ASP A 278 2.50 -9.01 -17.74
C ASP A 278 1.49 -9.46 -16.70
N TRP A 279 1.15 -8.61 -15.76
CA TRP A 279 0.10 -8.86 -14.79
C TRP A 279 -0.60 -7.58 -14.33
N ILE A 280 -1.84 -7.72 -13.91
CA ILE A 280 -2.65 -6.65 -13.31
C ILE A 280 -3.25 -7.21 -12.02
N SER A 281 -3.18 -6.45 -10.93
CA SER A 281 -3.72 -6.81 -9.63
C SER A 281 -4.81 -5.85 -9.17
N PHE A 282 -5.94 -6.39 -8.73
CA PHE A 282 -6.91 -5.70 -7.89
C PHE A 282 -6.56 -6.01 -6.44
N LYS A 283 -5.72 -5.16 -5.87
CA LYS A 283 -5.19 -5.31 -4.53
C LYS A 283 -6.14 -4.75 -3.48
N GLN A 284 -6.42 -5.54 -2.46
CA GLN A 284 -6.93 -5.12 -1.16
C GLN A 284 -5.76 -5.05 -0.17
N GLN A 285 -5.99 -4.70 1.08
CA GLN A 285 -4.90 -4.56 2.05
C GLN A 285 -4.03 -5.82 2.16
N PHE A 286 -4.65 -6.99 2.37
CA PHE A 286 -3.96 -8.25 2.62
C PHE A 286 -4.23 -9.35 1.60
N PHE A 287 -5.08 -9.09 0.62
CA PHE A 287 -5.46 -10.08 -0.39
C PHE A 287 -5.52 -9.43 -1.76
N SER A 288 -5.23 -10.22 -2.78
CA SER A 288 -5.28 -9.75 -4.16
C SER A 288 -5.99 -10.72 -5.07
N THR A 289 -6.61 -10.15 -6.10
CA THR A 289 -6.99 -10.86 -7.31
C THR A 289 -6.05 -10.41 -8.42
N ILE A 290 -5.22 -11.30 -8.95
CA ILE A 290 -4.23 -10.94 -9.96
C ILE A 290 -4.53 -11.70 -11.26
N LEU A 291 -4.53 -10.98 -12.38
CA LEU A 291 -4.54 -11.54 -13.72
C LEU A 291 -3.12 -11.55 -14.28
N ILE A 292 -2.54 -12.72 -14.42
CA ILE A 292 -1.22 -12.93 -15.03
C ILE A 292 -1.44 -13.30 -16.50
N VAL A 293 -0.68 -12.70 -17.40
CA VAL A 293 -0.83 -12.84 -18.84
C VAL A 293 0.36 -13.59 -19.42
N GLU A 294 0.13 -14.75 -20.00
CA GLU A 294 1.20 -15.51 -20.64
C GLU A 294 1.55 -14.92 -22.01
N GLY A 295 2.83 -14.85 -22.30
CA GLY A 295 3.34 -14.50 -23.62
C GLY A 295 3.69 -13.02 -23.79
N LYS A 296 2.96 -12.27 -24.62
CA LYS A 296 3.31 -10.87 -24.97
C LYS A 296 2.70 -9.82 -24.04
N GLY A 297 2.00 -10.24 -22.99
CA GLY A 297 1.27 -9.31 -22.11
C GLY A 297 -0.03 -8.77 -22.73
N LEU A 298 -0.81 -8.05 -21.94
CA LEU A 298 -1.95 -7.25 -22.41
C LEU A 298 -1.44 -5.95 -23.03
N THR A 299 -1.90 -5.63 -24.21
CA THR A 299 -1.48 -4.43 -24.94
C THR A 299 -2.19 -3.21 -24.39
N TYR A 300 -1.46 -2.28 -23.78
CA TYR A 300 -1.95 -0.96 -23.32
C TYR A 300 -3.29 -1.01 -22.58
N PRO A 301 -3.43 -1.80 -21.51
CA PRO A 301 -4.66 -1.84 -20.74
C PRO A 301 -4.94 -0.46 -20.12
N ASP A 302 -6.22 -0.15 -20.05
CA ASP A 302 -6.76 1.05 -19.39
C ASP A 302 -7.27 0.62 -18.02
N MET A 303 -6.65 1.10 -16.94
CA MET A 303 -6.97 0.79 -15.56
C MET A 303 -7.69 1.96 -14.91
N LYS A 304 -8.69 1.67 -14.09
CA LYS A 304 -9.47 2.69 -13.41
C LYS A 304 -9.87 2.24 -12.03
N ILE A 305 -9.78 3.17 -11.08
CA ILE A 305 -10.46 3.10 -9.78
C ILE A 305 -11.54 4.17 -9.72
N SER A 306 -12.66 3.87 -9.08
CA SER A 306 -13.65 4.86 -8.71
C SER A 306 -14.09 4.64 -7.27
N TYR A 307 -14.38 5.75 -6.60
CA TYR A 307 -14.76 5.72 -5.20
C TYR A 307 -16.22 5.30 -5.03
N THR A 308 -16.46 4.44 -4.07
CA THR A 308 -17.80 4.20 -3.57
C THR A 308 -18.10 5.18 -2.45
N ASP A 309 -19.38 5.48 -2.25
CA ASP A 309 -19.87 6.39 -1.22
C ASP A 309 -19.15 6.17 0.13
N GLU A 310 -18.81 7.24 0.85
CA GLU A 310 -18.04 7.16 2.11
C GLU A 310 -18.70 6.25 3.17
N ASP A 311 -20.03 6.19 3.17
CA ASP A 311 -20.82 5.33 4.07
C ASP A 311 -20.98 3.89 3.55
N SER A 312 -20.41 3.56 2.39
CA SER A 312 -20.51 2.22 1.81
C SER A 312 -19.59 1.23 2.54
N SER A 313 -20.03 -0.02 2.66
CA SER A 313 -19.22 -1.15 3.12
C SER A 313 -18.23 -1.68 2.08
N TYR A 314 -18.21 -1.09 0.88
CA TYR A 314 -17.30 -1.45 -0.20
C TYR A 314 -16.04 -0.59 -0.21
N LEU A 315 -14.93 -1.17 -0.69
CA LEU A 315 -13.65 -0.46 -0.76
C LEU A 315 -13.64 0.54 -1.91
N LYS A 316 -13.51 0.05 -3.13
CA LYS A 316 -13.45 0.82 -4.38
C LYS A 316 -14.06 -0.02 -5.51
N ASN A 317 -14.42 0.62 -6.62
CA ASN A 317 -14.69 -0.06 -7.88
C ASN A 317 -13.39 -0.11 -8.67
N TYR A 318 -12.96 -1.29 -9.06
CA TYR A 318 -11.81 -1.52 -9.94
C TYR A 318 -12.30 -1.91 -11.31
N SER A 319 -11.65 -1.43 -12.36
CA SER A 319 -11.90 -1.85 -13.72
C SER A 319 -10.66 -1.82 -14.58
N VAL A 320 -10.58 -2.78 -15.47
CA VAL A 320 -9.56 -2.87 -16.52
C VAL A 320 -10.25 -3.12 -17.84
N SER A 321 -9.80 -2.41 -18.88
CA SER A 321 -10.22 -2.60 -20.26
C SER A 321 -8.99 -2.74 -21.15
N ALA A 322 -8.83 -3.88 -21.83
CA ALA A 322 -7.66 -4.15 -22.62
C ALA A 322 -8.02 -4.72 -24.00
N PRO A 323 -7.39 -4.25 -25.10
CA PRO A 323 -7.54 -4.86 -26.40
C PRO A 323 -6.85 -6.24 -26.44
N LEU A 324 -7.54 -7.24 -27.00
CA LEU A 324 -7.00 -8.55 -27.32
C LEU A 324 -6.90 -8.70 -28.85
N PRO A 325 -5.68 -8.89 -29.37
CA PRO A 325 -5.49 -9.09 -30.82
C PRO A 325 -6.29 -10.30 -31.31
N PHE A 326 -7.08 -10.17 -32.34
CA PHE A 326 -7.88 -11.25 -32.91
C PHE A 326 -7.51 -11.51 -34.37
N ASN A 327 -7.16 -12.76 -34.67
CA ASN A 327 -6.80 -13.17 -36.02
C ASN A 327 -8.01 -13.87 -36.71
N THR A 328 -8.47 -13.30 -37.79
CA THR A 328 -9.62 -13.84 -38.56
C THR A 328 -9.28 -15.04 -39.44
N SER A 329 -8.00 -15.42 -39.53
CA SER A 329 -7.51 -16.51 -40.41
C SER A 329 -7.06 -17.76 -39.65
N THR A 330 -6.78 -17.64 -38.34
CA THR A 330 -6.27 -18.73 -37.50
C THR A 330 -7.05 -18.82 -36.21
N SER A 331 -6.98 -19.96 -35.52
CA SER A 331 -7.57 -20.09 -34.18
C SER A 331 -6.95 -19.09 -33.19
N ASN A 332 -7.78 -18.50 -32.34
CA ASN A 332 -7.36 -17.55 -31.33
C ASN A 332 -7.42 -18.22 -29.96
N ASN A 333 -6.26 -18.26 -29.30
CA ASN A 333 -6.09 -18.82 -27.97
C ASN A 333 -5.38 -17.80 -27.11
N TYR A 334 -5.94 -17.54 -25.93
CA TYR A 334 -5.36 -16.65 -24.93
C TYR A 334 -5.17 -17.43 -23.63
N ASN A 335 -3.97 -17.38 -23.09
CA ASN A 335 -3.61 -18.05 -21.85
C ASN A 335 -3.41 -16.99 -20.77
N PHE A 336 -4.09 -17.18 -19.66
CA PHE A 336 -4.00 -16.36 -18.47
C PHE A 336 -3.87 -17.27 -17.25
N GLN A 337 -3.41 -16.70 -16.14
CA GLN A 337 -3.54 -17.29 -14.82
C GLN A 337 -4.20 -16.28 -13.90
N TRP A 338 -5.19 -16.74 -13.16
CA TRP A 338 -5.75 -15.99 -12.03
C TRP A 338 -5.03 -16.38 -10.76
N TYR A 339 -4.71 -15.40 -9.93
CA TYR A 339 -4.33 -15.60 -8.54
C TYR A 339 -5.43 -15.07 -7.64
N PHE A 340 -5.88 -15.87 -6.69
CA PHE A 340 -6.81 -15.48 -5.64
C PHE A 340 -6.17 -15.83 -4.31
N GLY A 341 -5.57 -14.88 -3.62
CA GLY A 341 -4.76 -15.26 -2.47
C GLY A 341 -4.28 -14.11 -1.59
N PRO A 342 -3.47 -14.47 -0.56
CA PRO A 342 -2.91 -13.52 0.38
C PRO A 342 -1.75 -12.73 -0.23
N ASN A 343 -1.58 -11.46 0.17
CA ASN A 343 -0.41 -10.66 -0.12
C ASN A 343 0.75 -11.07 0.81
N ASP A 344 1.14 -12.33 0.70
CA ASP A 344 2.26 -12.93 1.43
C ASP A 344 3.51 -12.93 0.55
N TYR A 345 4.61 -12.40 1.07
CA TYR A 345 5.85 -12.23 0.32
C TYR A 345 6.39 -13.56 -0.22
N ASP A 346 6.37 -14.63 0.60
CA ASP A 346 6.89 -15.94 0.16
C ASP A 346 5.98 -16.60 -0.87
N VAL A 347 4.66 -16.41 -0.73
CA VAL A 347 3.69 -16.96 -1.68
C VAL A 347 3.83 -16.27 -3.03
N LEU A 348 3.87 -14.92 -3.04
CA LEU A 348 3.95 -14.15 -4.28
C LEU A 348 5.31 -14.31 -4.97
N SER A 349 6.42 -14.25 -4.23
CA SER A 349 7.77 -14.39 -4.77
C SER A 349 8.08 -15.81 -5.29
N ALA A 350 7.33 -16.83 -4.87
CA ALA A 350 7.49 -18.19 -5.38
C ALA A 350 6.77 -18.42 -6.72
N ILE A 351 5.88 -17.53 -7.14
CA ILE A 351 5.13 -17.66 -8.39
C ILE A 351 6.09 -17.47 -9.58
N GLN A 352 6.13 -18.47 -10.48
CA GLN A 352 7.02 -18.50 -11.64
C GLN A 352 8.50 -18.24 -11.29
N ASP A 353 8.97 -18.78 -10.16
CA ASP A 353 10.33 -18.62 -9.64
C ASP A 353 10.76 -17.14 -9.46
N GLY A 354 9.82 -16.26 -9.15
CA GLY A 354 10.05 -14.83 -8.91
C GLY A 354 10.25 -13.98 -10.17
N ASN A 355 10.06 -14.53 -11.37
CA ASN A 355 10.29 -13.78 -12.61
C ASN A 355 9.23 -12.70 -12.87
N LEU A 356 8.12 -12.71 -12.14
CA LEU A 356 7.02 -11.74 -12.30
C LEU A 356 7.05 -10.60 -11.27
N GLU A 357 7.92 -10.69 -10.26
CA GLU A 357 8.06 -9.68 -9.20
C GLU A 357 6.69 -9.31 -8.56
N LEU A 358 5.80 -10.32 -8.37
CA LEU A 358 4.45 -10.10 -7.81
C LEU A 358 4.47 -9.58 -6.38
N GLU A 359 5.53 -9.90 -5.63
CA GLU A 359 5.77 -9.39 -4.28
C GLU A 359 5.96 -7.86 -4.23
N ASP A 360 6.21 -7.23 -5.38
CA ASP A 360 6.36 -5.78 -5.49
C ASP A 360 5.06 -5.02 -5.23
N GLU A 361 3.89 -5.68 -5.36
CA GLU A 361 2.61 -5.09 -4.96
C GLU A 361 2.50 -4.88 -3.43
N ILE A 362 3.29 -5.61 -2.62
CA ILE A 362 3.33 -5.39 -1.17
C ILE A 362 4.01 -4.06 -0.90
N ASN A 363 3.26 -3.10 -0.35
CA ASN A 363 3.76 -1.75 -0.14
C ASN A 363 4.78 -1.67 1.00
N LEU A 364 6.03 -2.06 0.71
CA LEU A 364 7.17 -1.95 1.64
C LEU A 364 7.80 -0.55 1.65
N GLY A 365 7.23 0.42 0.93
CA GLY A 365 7.74 1.78 0.79
C GLY A 365 8.52 1.99 -0.51
N TRP A 366 9.17 3.13 -0.64
CA TRP A 366 9.90 3.54 -1.86
C TRP A 366 11.37 3.85 -1.58
N GLY A 367 12.23 3.71 -2.58
CA GLY A 367 13.65 4.08 -2.52
C GLY A 367 14.37 3.42 -1.33
N ILE A 368 15.05 4.22 -0.50
CA ILE A 368 15.79 3.71 0.66
C ILE A 368 14.89 3.02 1.70
N PHE A 369 13.63 3.42 1.83
CA PHE A 369 12.69 2.84 2.80
C PHE A 369 12.31 1.42 2.41
N ARG A 370 12.08 1.17 1.11
CA ARG A 370 11.87 -0.16 0.57
C ARG A 370 13.09 -1.05 0.81
N VAL A 371 14.30 -0.57 0.49
CA VAL A 371 15.54 -1.33 0.74
C VAL A 371 15.71 -1.70 2.21
N VAL A 372 15.41 -0.77 3.13
CA VAL A 372 15.46 -1.04 4.58
C VAL A 372 14.42 -2.09 4.99
N ASN A 373 13.20 -2.06 4.44
CA ASN A 373 12.20 -3.07 4.74
C ASN A 373 12.55 -4.41 4.11
N GLU A 374 12.76 -4.47 2.82
CA GLU A 374 12.92 -5.70 2.05
C GLU A 374 14.17 -6.50 2.46
N TYR A 375 15.30 -5.81 2.67
CA TYR A 375 16.57 -6.50 2.98
C TYR A 375 16.93 -6.54 4.46
N PHE A 376 16.22 -5.81 5.32
CA PHE A 376 16.60 -5.77 6.73
C PHE A 376 15.43 -5.98 7.69
N LEU A 377 14.41 -5.10 7.70
CA LEU A 377 13.39 -5.14 8.76
C LEU A 377 12.45 -6.33 8.61
N TYR A 378 11.93 -6.57 7.43
CA TYR A 378 10.97 -7.63 7.17
C TYR A 378 11.58 -9.03 7.30
N PRO A 379 12.76 -9.34 6.69
CA PRO A 379 13.42 -10.61 6.93
C PRO A 379 13.81 -10.83 8.39
N LEU A 380 14.29 -9.78 9.10
CA LEU A 380 14.62 -9.89 10.52
C LEU A 380 13.38 -10.17 11.36
N PHE A 381 12.27 -9.48 11.10
CA PHE A 381 11.00 -9.69 11.81
C PHE A 381 10.49 -11.12 11.62
N ARG A 382 10.41 -11.58 10.38
CA ARG A 382 9.98 -12.94 10.04
C ARG A 382 10.88 -14.01 10.65
N TRP A 383 12.19 -13.82 10.58
CA TRP A 383 13.14 -14.73 11.21
C TRP A 383 12.94 -14.79 12.73
N LEU A 384 12.75 -13.67 13.42
CA LEU A 384 12.48 -13.63 14.85
C LEU A 384 11.19 -14.37 15.22
N VAL A 385 10.13 -14.17 14.47
CA VAL A 385 8.83 -14.80 14.73
C VAL A 385 8.87 -16.29 14.41
N SER A 386 9.30 -16.66 13.20
CA SER A 386 9.27 -18.06 12.74
C SER A 386 10.29 -18.94 13.44
N SER A 387 11.54 -18.48 13.61
CA SER A 387 12.62 -19.28 14.21
C SER A 387 12.49 -19.46 15.72
N LEU A 388 11.91 -18.47 16.42
CA LEU A 388 11.73 -18.52 17.86
C LEU A 388 10.33 -19.03 18.26
N GLY A 389 9.40 -19.14 17.32
CA GLY A 389 8.03 -19.57 17.58
C GLY A 389 7.29 -18.65 18.58
N VAL A 390 7.58 -17.35 18.55
CA VAL A 390 7.02 -16.37 19.48
C VAL A 390 5.79 -15.69 18.87
N SER A 391 4.90 -15.15 19.72
CA SER A 391 3.78 -14.34 19.25
C SER A 391 4.28 -13.07 18.55
N ILE A 392 3.48 -12.54 17.64
CA ILE A 392 3.79 -11.35 16.85
C ILE A 392 4.12 -10.14 17.74
N GLY A 393 3.36 -9.92 18.82
CA GLY A 393 3.65 -8.85 19.78
C GLY A 393 5.03 -8.97 20.43
N LEU A 394 5.44 -10.20 20.80
CA LEU A 394 6.79 -10.46 21.31
C LEU A 394 7.83 -10.29 20.17
N GLY A 395 7.50 -10.66 18.94
CA GLY A 395 8.32 -10.40 17.76
C GLY A 395 8.63 -8.91 17.58
N ILE A 396 7.64 -8.02 17.77
CA ILE A 396 7.85 -6.56 17.74
C ILE A 396 8.79 -6.09 18.86
N ILE A 397 8.67 -6.65 20.07
CA ILE A 397 9.58 -6.35 21.18
C ILE A 397 11.02 -6.73 20.81
N LEU A 398 11.22 -7.94 20.30
CA LEU A 398 12.54 -8.45 19.91
C LEU A 398 13.12 -7.67 18.73
N LEU A 399 12.31 -7.34 17.73
CA LEU A 399 12.69 -6.49 16.60
C LEU A 399 13.17 -5.12 17.10
N THR A 400 12.38 -4.49 17.99
CA THR A 400 12.74 -3.18 18.56
C THR A 400 14.07 -3.27 19.30
N PHE A 401 14.27 -4.31 20.11
CA PHE A 401 15.51 -4.52 20.85
C PHE A 401 16.70 -4.75 19.91
N ALA A 402 16.54 -5.57 18.87
CA ALA A 402 17.58 -5.84 17.87
C ALA A 402 18.00 -4.55 17.14
N ILE A 403 17.03 -3.74 16.69
CA ILE A 403 17.30 -2.45 16.06
C ILE A 403 18.06 -1.51 17.03
N LYS A 404 17.62 -1.40 18.28
CA LYS A 404 18.28 -0.55 19.28
C LYS A 404 19.67 -1.03 19.64
N LEU A 405 19.91 -2.32 19.62
CA LEU A 405 21.24 -2.92 19.83
C LEU A 405 22.18 -2.60 18.64
N LEU A 406 21.68 -2.74 17.41
CA LEU A 406 22.42 -2.41 16.20
C LEU A 406 22.82 -0.92 16.17
N LEU A 407 21.90 -0.03 16.58
CA LEU A 407 22.12 1.41 16.61
C LEU A 407 22.90 1.89 17.86
N PHE A 408 23.15 1.01 18.83
CA PHE A 408 23.80 1.37 20.10
C PHE A 408 25.17 2.06 19.93
N PRO A 409 26.09 1.60 19.06
CA PRO A 409 27.40 2.28 18.88
C PRO A 409 27.26 3.74 18.44
N ILE A 410 26.26 4.03 17.60
CA ILE A 410 25.99 5.39 17.10
C ILE A 410 25.36 6.23 18.20
N THR A 411 24.38 5.65 18.90
CA THR A 411 23.71 6.26 20.04
C THR A 411 24.71 6.61 21.15
N TYR A 412 25.65 5.72 21.48
CA TYR A 412 26.72 5.97 22.43
C TYR A 412 27.60 7.17 22.05
N LYS A 413 28.07 7.23 20.78
CA LYS A 413 28.88 8.37 20.28
C LYS A 413 28.11 9.67 20.39
N ASN A 414 26.81 9.65 20.12
CA ASN A 414 25.95 10.83 20.25
C ASN A 414 25.83 11.29 21.70
N TYR A 415 25.63 10.38 22.65
CA TYR A 415 25.59 10.72 24.07
C TYR A 415 26.92 11.28 24.58
N LEU A 416 28.03 10.71 24.13
CA LEU A 416 29.36 11.24 24.45
C LEU A 416 29.54 12.68 23.94
N SER A 417 29.07 12.98 22.73
CA SER A 417 29.09 14.35 22.18
C SER A 417 28.17 15.31 22.94
N SER A 418 26.99 14.86 23.32
CA SER A 418 26.04 15.64 24.14
C SER A 418 26.61 15.92 25.55
N ALA A 419 27.30 14.94 26.14
CA ALA A 419 28.00 15.15 27.42
C ALA A 419 29.12 16.17 27.32
N LYS A 420 29.95 16.11 26.25
CA LYS A 420 30.97 17.13 25.97
C LYS A 420 30.34 18.52 25.81
N MET A 421 29.21 18.62 25.07
CA MET A 421 28.52 19.89 24.86
C MET A 421 28.05 20.49 26.19
N ARG A 422 27.57 19.68 27.13
CA ARG A 422 27.15 20.11 28.47
C ARG A 422 28.33 20.62 29.30
N ILE A 423 29.47 19.95 29.23
CA ILE A 423 30.69 20.32 29.97
C ILE A 423 31.23 21.68 29.47
N ILE A 424 31.15 21.98 28.17
CA ILE A 424 31.64 23.25 27.61
C ILE A 424 30.63 24.41 27.76
N LYS A 425 29.39 24.13 28.23
CA LYS A 425 28.34 25.14 28.36
C LYS A 425 28.77 26.40 29.11
N PRO A 426 29.44 26.34 30.31
CA PRO A 426 29.86 27.53 31.02
C PRO A 426 30.86 28.40 30.21
N ARG A 427 31.77 27.73 29.47
CA ARG A 427 32.72 28.43 28.57
C ARG A 427 32.03 29.08 27.37
N MET A 428 30.96 28.46 26.90
CA MET A 428 30.12 29.02 25.85
C MET A 428 29.40 30.28 26.33
N GLU A 429 28.87 30.24 27.56
CA GLU A 429 28.19 31.40 28.19
C GLU A 429 29.19 32.56 28.37
N GLN A 430 30.40 32.32 28.87
CA GLN A 430 31.45 33.34 28.96
C GLN A 430 31.80 33.90 27.59
N LEU A 431 32.01 33.05 26.58
CA LEU A 431 32.32 33.51 25.20
C LEU A 431 31.19 34.40 24.64
N ASN A 432 29.94 34.11 24.97
CA ASN A 432 28.79 34.90 24.53
C ASN A 432 28.71 36.24 25.26
N GLU A 433 29.04 36.28 26.56
CA GLU A 433 29.14 37.54 27.32
C GLU A 433 30.27 38.43 26.81
N ASP A 434 31.46 37.86 26.60
CA ASP A 434 32.63 38.58 26.07
C ASP A 434 32.38 39.18 24.68
N ASN A 435 31.53 38.52 23.88
CA ASN A 435 31.16 38.95 22.54
C ASN A 435 29.77 39.59 22.45
N LYS A 436 29.16 40.05 23.57
CA LYS A 436 27.76 40.54 23.60
C LYS A 436 27.50 41.65 22.57
N ASN A 437 28.47 42.55 22.35
CA ASN A 437 28.37 43.66 21.43
C ASN A 437 29.04 43.41 20.06
N ALA A 438 29.54 42.20 19.79
CA ALA A 438 30.16 41.86 18.53
C ALA A 438 29.12 41.55 17.45
N ASP A 439 29.52 41.72 16.19
CA ASP A 439 28.72 41.32 15.02
C ASP A 439 28.29 39.85 15.11
N PRO A 440 27.05 39.51 14.76
CA PRO A 440 26.54 38.13 14.74
C PRO A 440 27.46 37.13 14.05
N MET A 441 28.10 37.51 12.96
CA MET A 441 29.05 36.69 12.23
C MET A 441 30.33 36.39 13.04
N LYS A 442 30.84 37.37 13.81
CA LYS A 442 31.99 37.17 14.71
C LYS A 442 31.63 36.25 15.88
N LYS A 443 30.42 36.39 16.46
CA LYS A 443 29.91 35.46 17.50
C LYS A 443 29.85 34.02 16.99
N GLN A 444 29.30 33.82 15.79
CA GLN A 444 29.22 32.50 15.19
C GLN A 444 30.59 31.90 14.93
N GLN A 445 31.55 32.70 14.42
CA GLN A 445 32.93 32.25 14.21
C GLN A 445 33.61 31.86 15.52
N ALA A 446 33.45 32.65 16.59
CA ALA A 446 34.01 32.34 17.91
C ALA A 446 33.40 31.05 18.49
N THR A 447 32.08 30.85 18.37
CA THR A 447 31.40 29.62 18.78
C THR A 447 31.89 28.40 18.01
N MET A 448 32.05 28.53 16.68
CA MET A 448 32.57 27.42 15.85
C MET A 448 34.05 27.13 16.16
N ALA A 449 34.83 28.15 16.51
CA ALA A 449 36.22 27.98 16.95
C ALA A 449 36.30 27.22 18.28
N LEU A 450 35.43 27.53 19.25
CA LEU A 450 35.33 26.81 20.53
C LEU A 450 34.95 25.34 20.31
N TYR A 451 33.93 25.03 19.48
CA TYR A 451 33.58 23.67 19.14
C TYR A 451 34.72 22.89 18.52
N LYS A 452 35.49 23.55 17.65
CA LYS A 452 36.66 22.93 17.01
C LYS A 452 37.80 22.70 18.00
N GLN A 453 38.05 23.65 18.92
CA GLN A 453 39.06 23.49 19.97
C GLN A 453 38.73 22.35 20.95
N THR A 454 37.46 22.21 21.30
CA THR A 454 36.99 21.21 22.24
C THR A 454 36.71 19.85 21.59
N GLY A 455 36.74 19.75 20.25
CA GLY A 455 36.43 18.55 19.50
C GLY A 455 34.96 18.12 19.67
N VAL A 456 34.07 19.10 19.84
CA VAL A 456 32.61 18.87 19.98
C VAL A 456 31.98 19.10 18.61
N ASN A 457 31.10 18.14 18.21
CA ASN A 457 30.30 18.30 17.02
C ASN A 457 28.89 18.80 17.39
N PRO A 458 28.48 20.02 17.00
CA PRO A 458 27.17 20.54 17.33
C PRO A 458 26.02 19.77 16.65
N LEU A 459 26.29 19.10 15.52
CA LEU A 459 25.30 18.29 14.79
C LEU A 459 25.11 16.89 15.38
N ALA A 460 25.96 16.49 16.33
CA ALA A 460 25.83 15.14 16.91
C ALA A 460 24.47 14.91 17.58
N GLY A 461 23.83 15.95 18.12
CA GLY A 461 22.51 15.84 18.76
C GLY A 461 21.36 15.43 17.83
N CYS A 462 21.47 15.72 16.51
CA CYS A 462 20.43 15.37 15.55
C CYS A 462 20.69 14.04 14.80
N ILE A 463 21.91 13.46 14.88
CA ILE A 463 22.24 12.20 14.18
C ILE A 463 21.27 11.06 14.50
N PRO A 464 20.83 10.82 15.75
CA PRO A 464 19.86 9.77 16.04
C PRO A 464 18.52 9.98 15.35
N ALA A 465 18.04 11.22 15.26
CA ALA A 465 16.78 11.52 14.59
C ALA A 465 16.88 11.23 13.09
N VAL A 466 17.97 11.67 12.45
CA VAL A 466 18.21 11.41 11.02
C VAL A 466 18.32 9.92 10.71
N LEU A 467 18.97 9.15 11.58
CA LEU A 467 19.14 7.72 11.39
C LEU A 467 17.85 6.94 11.71
N GLN A 468 17.03 7.46 12.62
CA GLN A 468 15.74 6.86 13.00
C GLN A 468 14.67 7.09 11.92
N MET A 469 14.74 8.16 11.12
CA MET A 469 13.74 8.51 10.10
C MET A 469 13.53 7.40 9.04
N PRO A 470 14.58 6.82 8.43
CA PRO A 470 14.39 5.73 7.48
C PRO A 470 13.68 4.51 8.10
N ILE A 471 14.03 4.16 9.33
CA ILE A 471 13.39 3.05 10.06
C ILE A 471 11.93 3.38 10.37
N LEU A 472 11.66 4.62 10.76
CA LEU A 472 10.31 5.11 11.02
C LEU A 472 9.39 4.93 9.81
N ILE A 473 9.81 5.49 8.67
CA ILE A 473 9.01 5.48 7.44
C ILE A 473 8.90 4.05 6.90
N ALA A 474 9.97 3.26 7.01
CA ALA A 474 9.94 1.86 6.63
C ALA A 474 8.90 1.07 7.43
N LEU A 475 8.90 1.16 8.76
CA LEU A 475 7.92 0.48 9.62
C LEU A 475 6.50 1.05 9.47
N TYR A 476 6.36 2.34 9.16
CA TYR A 476 5.07 2.95 8.84
C TYR A 476 4.42 2.27 7.63
N ARG A 477 5.20 1.85 6.64
CA ARG A 477 4.70 1.09 5.50
C ARG A 477 4.54 -0.40 5.80
N LEU A 478 5.49 -1.00 6.52
CA LEU A 478 5.51 -2.43 6.80
C LEU A 478 4.32 -2.90 7.65
N PHE A 479 4.02 -2.22 8.78
CA PHE A 479 3.04 -2.74 9.73
C PHE A 479 1.62 -2.90 9.18
N PRO A 480 1.04 -1.95 8.39
CA PRO A 480 -0.27 -2.16 7.79
C PRO A 480 -0.27 -3.08 6.56
N SER A 481 0.90 -3.45 6.03
CA SER A 481 1.02 -4.29 4.83
C SER A 481 1.45 -5.73 5.11
N ALA A 482 2.00 -6.00 6.30
CA ALA A 482 2.46 -7.34 6.67
C ALA A 482 1.29 -8.21 7.11
N ILE A 483 0.96 -9.22 6.30
CA ILE A 483 -0.16 -10.15 6.58
C ILE A 483 0.03 -10.93 7.87
N GLU A 484 1.26 -11.12 8.32
CA GLU A 484 1.60 -11.81 9.57
C GLU A 484 1.06 -11.09 10.82
N LEU A 485 0.78 -9.78 10.73
CA LEU A 485 0.18 -9.01 11.81
C LEU A 485 -1.34 -9.07 11.84
N ARG A 486 -1.95 -9.53 10.74
CA ARG A 486 -3.39 -9.60 10.58
C ARG A 486 -4.02 -10.56 11.60
N HIS A 487 -5.01 -10.06 12.35
CA HIS A 487 -5.70 -10.81 13.42
C HIS A 487 -4.77 -11.30 14.54
N GLU A 488 -3.59 -10.71 14.67
CA GLU A 488 -2.67 -11.02 15.77
C GLU A 488 -2.81 -10.01 16.90
N GLY A 489 -3.39 -10.44 18.00
CA GLY A 489 -3.62 -9.61 19.17
C GLY A 489 -2.42 -9.53 20.10
N PHE A 490 -2.27 -8.41 20.82
CA PHE A 490 -1.31 -8.27 21.89
C PHE A 490 -1.81 -7.33 22.98
N LEU A 491 -1.79 -7.79 24.24
CA LEU A 491 -2.34 -7.10 25.41
C LEU A 491 -3.85 -6.82 25.24
N TRP A 492 -4.24 -5.57 25.05
CA TRP A 492 -5.63 -5.14 24.86
C TRP A 492 -6.02 -4.95 23.38
N ALA A 493 -5.02 -4.85 22.49
CA ALA A 493 -5.30 -4.77 21.05
C ALA A 493 -5.55 -6.18 20.51
N ASP A 494 -6.64 -6.33 19.80
CA ASP A 494 -7.07 -7.58 19.18
C ASP A 494 -6.45 -7.79 17.80
N ASP A 495 -5.95 -6.72 17.16
CA ASP A 495 -5.29 -6.76 15.87
C ASP A 495 -4.19 -5.70 15.79
N LEU A 496 -2.93 -6.13 15.65
CA LEU A 496 -1.77 -5.24 15.57
C LEU A 496 -1.61 -4.57 14.19
N SER A 497 -2.27 -5.09 13.16
CA SER A 497 -2.28 -4.50 11.82
C SER A 497 -3.28 -3.36 11.65
N SER A 498 -4.22 -3.24 12.57
CA SER A 498 -5.33 -2.29 12.54
C SER A 498 -5.31 -1.32 13.73
N VAL A 499 -6.37 -0.53 13.88
CA VAL A 499 -6.50 0.46 14.97
C VAL A 499 -6.69 -0.20 16.33
N ASP A 500 -6.08 0.36 17.37
CA ASP A 500 -6.35 0.04 18.77
C ASP A 500 -7.51 0.93 19.26
N ASP A 501 -8.72 0.41 19.20
CA ASP A 501 -9.97 1.10 19.52
C ASP A 501 -10.61 0.65 20.84
N TYR A 502 -9.79 0.16 21.77
CA TYR A 502 -10.25 -0.36 23.06
C TYR A 502 -11.11 0.63 23.86
N ILE A 503 -10.84 1.93 23.76
CA ILE A 503 -11.64 2.99 24.38
C ILE A 503 -12.45 3.70 23.31
N GLN A 504 -13.76 3.44 23.26
CA GLN A 504 -14.71 4.12 22.38
C GLN A 504 -15.25 5.40 23.02
N LEU A 505 -15.32 6.51 22.28
CA LEU A 505 -15.76 7.80 22.78
C LEU A 505 -17.29 8.01 22.68
N GLY A 506 -17.98 7.26 21.83
CA GLY A 506 -19.40 7.44 21.55
C GLY A 506 -19.75 8.69 20.71
N PHE A 507 -18.75 9.46 20.29
CA PHE A 507 -18.85 10.60 19.37
C PHE A 507 -17.56 10.71 18.56
N GLU A 508 -17.63 11.33 17.39
CA GLU A 508 -16.47 11.51 16.52
C GLU A 508 -15.81 12.89 16.74
N ILE A 509 -14.50 12.88 16.97
CA ILE A 509 -13.68 14.09 17.00
C ILE A 509 -13.07 14.28 15.61
N PRO A 510 -13.29 15.42 14.93
CA PRO A 510 -12.72 15.66 13.60
C PRO A 510 -11.20 15.41 13.58
N ILE A 511 -10.73 14.65 12.59
CA ILE A 511 -9.32 14.25 12.40
C ILE A 511 -8.85 13.16 13.38
N TYR A 512 -9.34 13.16 14.64
CA TYR A 512 -8.92 12.22 15.68
C TYR A 512 -9.65 10.89 15.61
N GLY A 513 -10.96 10.93 15.31
CA GLY A 513 -11.83 9.74 15.25
C GLY A 513 -12.72 9.56 16.46
N SER A 514 -13.35 8.39 16.57
CA SER A 514 -14.36 8.02 17.59
C SER A 514 -13.78 7.20 18.75
N HIS A 515 -12.45 6.99 18.80
CA HIS A 515 -11.79 6.14 19.79
C HIS A 515 -10.47 6.74 20.28
N ILE A 516 -9.96 6.22 21.40
CA ILE A 516 -8.63 6.51 21.91
C ILE A 516 -7.80 5.24 21.88
N SER A 517 -6.73 5.24 21.07
CA SER A 517 -5.72 4.19 21.05
C SER A 517 -4.83 4.28 22.29
N ILE A 518 -4.81 3.23 23.10
CA ILE A 518 -3.98 3.16 24.30
C ILE A 518 -2.50 3.07 23.95
N PHE A 519 -2.15 2.30 22.91
CA PHE A 519 -0.75 2.25 22.44
C PHE A 519 -0.27 3.60 21.95
N THR A 520 -1.11 4.35 21.23
CA THR A 520 -0.76 5.70 20.77
C THR A 520 -0.64 6.67 21.94
N LEU A 521 -1.48 6.54 22.97
CA LEU A 521 -1.35 7.33 24.19
C LEU A 521 -0.02 7.05 24.90
N PHE A 522 0.37 5.77 25.08
CA PHE A 522 1.67 5.40 25.66
C PHE A 522 2.84 5.87 24.80
N MET A 523 2.71 5.79 23.47
CA MET A 523 3.69 6.35 22.53
C MET A 523 3.87 7.85 22.78
N ALA A 524 2.78 8.63 22.81
CA ALA A 524 2.83 10.07 23.01
C ALA A 524 3.42 10.47 24.38
N VAL A 525 3.02 9.78 25.45
CA VAL A 525 3.56 9.98 26.80
C VAL A 525 5.05 9.64 26.86
N SER A 526 5.46 8.49 26.31
CA SER A 526 6.88 8.10 26.27
C SER A 526 7.72 9.07 25.44
N MET A 527 7.17 9.56 24.33
CA MET A 527 7.80 10.56 23.47
C MET A 527 7.98 11.90 24.20
N PHE A 528 6.97 12.34 24.97
CA PHE A 528 7.08 13.54 25.79
C PHE A 528 8.24 13.43 26.79
N PHE A 529 8.34 12.32 27.51
CA PHE A 529 9.48 12.08 28.44
C PHE A 529 10.82 11.99 27.71
N TYR A 530 10.87 11.30 26.58
CA TYR A 530 12.07 11.22 25.75
C TYR A 530 12.54 12.61 25.28
N MET A 531 11.64 13.44 24.78
CA MET A 531 11.96 14.80 24.34
C MET A 531 12.38 15.69 25.51
N ARG A 532 11.70 15.58 26.66
CA ARG A 532 12.08 16.30 27.88
C ARG A 532 13.49 15.93 28.36
N PHE A 533 13.82 14.65 28.27
CA PHE A 533 15.14 14.14 28.62
C PHE A 533 16.23 14.67 27.64
N ASN A 534 15.96 14.68 26.35
CA ASN A 534 16.86 15.20 25.35
C ASN A 534 17.04 16.72 25.44
N GLN A 535 16.02 17.50 25.77
CA GLN A 535 16.15 18.94 25.98
C GLN A 535 17.13 19.27 27.12
N GLN A 536 17.18 18.48 28.18
CA GLN A 536 18.15 18.64 29.26
C GLN A 536 19.59 18.33 28.82
N MET A 537 19.74 17.50 27.78
CA MET A 537 21.03 17.09 27.23
C MET A 537 21.59 18.05 26.20
N THR A 538 20.74 18.84 25.55
CA THR A 538 21.15 19.80 24.51
C THR A 538 21.19 21.20 25.12
N PRO A 539 22.37 21.81 25.32
CA PRO A 539 22.45 23.15 25.86
C PRO A 539 21.73 24.16 24.96
N SER A 540 20.93 25.03 25.55
CA SER A 540 20.39 26.19 24.85
C SER A 540 21.57 27.04 24.36
N GLN A 541 21.72 27.28 23.06
CA GLN A 541 22.69 28.22 22.53
C GLN A 541 22.22 29.64 22.87
N SER A 542 22.55 30.12 24.07
CA SER A 542 22.33 31.50 24.45
C SER A 542 23.42 32.36 23.81
N GLY A 543 23.09 33.26 22.88
CA GLY A 543 24.10 34.19 22.34
C GLY A 543 24.02 34.60 20.87
N GLY A 544 23.02 34.17 20.15
CA GLY A 544 22.74 34.70 18.81
C GLY A 544 21.52 35.60 18.90
N GLY A 545 21.55 36.81 18.39
CA GLY A 545 20.53 37.84 18.54
C GLY A 545 19.06 37.41 18.45
N GLU A 546 18.11 38.32 18.51
CA GLU A 546 16.65 38.08 18.62
C GLU A 546 16.11 36.95 17.70
N MET A 547 16.71 36.79 16.50
CA MET A 547 16.34 35.74 15.57
C MET A 547 16.67 34.32 16.11
N GLN A 548 17.82 34.14 16.78
CA GLN A 548 18.27 32.84 17.30
C GLN A 548 17.49 32.45 18.56
N GLU A 549 17.13 33.45 19.38
CA GLU A 549 16.22 33.23 20.53
C GLU A 549 14.80 32.86 20.06
N ALA A 550 14.30 33.48 18.99
CA ALA A 550 13.02 33.14 18.38
C ALA A 550 13.02 31.72 17.81
N ILE A 551 14.10 31.31 17.11
CA ILE A 551 14.25 29.93 16.60
C ILE A 551 14.26 28.91 17.75
N GLN A 552 14.99 29.18 18.83
CA GLN A 552 15.01 28.29 20.00
C GLN A 552 13.66 28.19 20.71
N LYS A 553 12.95 29.31 20.87
CA LYS A 553 11.61 29.33 21.47
C LYS A 553 10.61 28.55 20.62
N ASN A 554 10.66 28.71 19.29
CA ASN A 554 9.82 27.98 18.36
C ASN A 554 10.17 26.48 18.35
N MET A 555 11.46 26.13 18.38
CA MET A 555 11.88 24.73 18.46
C MET A 555 11.43 24.06 19.77
N LYS A 556 11.52 24.76 20.93
CA LYS A 556 10.97 24.26 22.20
C LYS A 556 9.45 24.05 22.13
N LEU A 557 8.73 24.98 21.51
CA LEU A 557 7.29 24.87 21.36
C LEU A 557 6.93 23.70 20.45
N MET A 558 7.60 23.57 19.31
CA MET A 558 7.43 22.44 18.37
C MET A 558 7.71 21.10 19.05
N MET A 559 8.80 20.98 19.81
CA MET A 559 9.12 19.75 20.56
C MET A 559 8.07 19.41 21.62
N ASN A 560 7.43 20.38 22.26
CA ASN A 560 6.39 20.12 23.25
C ASN A 560 5.04 19.74 22.59
N LEU A 561 4.77 20.24 21.38
CA LEU A 561 3.54 19.94 20.63
C LEU A 561 3.64 18.66 19.82
N MET A 562 4.87 18.20 19.49
CA MET A 562 5.10 17.01 18.68
C MET A 562 4.42 15.74 19.23
N PRO A 563 4.46 15.44 20.54
CA PRO A 563 3.74 14.27 21.08
C PRO A 563 2.22 14.36 20.90
N ILE A 564 1.65 15.58 21.02
CA ILE A 564 0.22 15.83 20.80
C ILE A 564 -0.12 15.62 19.32
N PHE A 565 0.69 16.16 18.40
CA PHE A 565 0.52 15.96 16.97
C PHE A 565 0.60 14.46 16.61
N MET A 566 1.57 13.74 17.17
CA MET A 566 1.69 12.30 16.96
C MET A 566 0.50 11.52 17.50
N LEU A 567 -0.08 11.94 18.64
CA LEU A 567 -1.30 11.35 19.17
C LEU A 567 -2.45 11.43 18.16
N PHE A 568 -2.65 12.60 17.53
CA PHE A 568 -3.68 12.77 16.52
C PHE A 568 -3.41 11.98 15.24
N MET A 569 -2.18 11.96 14.79
CA MET A 569 -1.80 11.30 13.54
C MET A 569 -1.87 9.78 13.62
N PHE A 570 -1.41 9.19 14.73
CA PHE A 570 -1.31 7.74 14.88
C PHE A 570 -2.51 7.08 15.54
N ASN A 571 -3.50 7.85 16.03
CA ASN A 571 -4.69 7.29 16.67
C ASN A 571 -5.48 6.36 15.72
N ASN A 572 -5.54 6.70 14.44
CA ASN A 572 -6.23 5.94 13.39
C ASN A 572 -5.26 5.09 12.54
N TYR A 573 -4.18 4.60 13.14
CA TYR A 573 -3.17 3.85 12.43
C TYR A 573 -2.91 2.48 13.10
N ALA A 574 -2.13 1.60 12.42
CA ALA A 574 -1.84 0.26 12.92
C ALA A 574 -1.26 0.28 14.34
N ALA A 575 -1.88 -0.45 15.26
CA ALA A 575 -1.54 -0.54 16.68
C ALA A 575 -0.09 -0.99 16.90
N GLY A 576 0.39 -1.94 16.09
CA GLY A 576 1.75 -2.44 16.11
C GLY A 576 2.82 -1.35 15.94
N LEU A 577 2.55 -0.33 15.10
CA LEU A 577 3.46 0.78 14.91
C LEU A 577 3.56 1.67 16.15
N SER A 578 2.42 2.04 16.75
CA SER A 578 2.38 2.81 17.99
C SER A 578 3.05 2.05 19.15
N PHE A 579 2.86 0.74 19.21
CA PHE A 579 3.52 -0.13 20.17
C PHE A 579 5.05 -0.16 19.98
N TYR A 580 5.53 -0.32 18.74
CA TYR A 580 6.97 -0.22 18.43
C TYR A 580 7.56 1.12 18.89
N TYR A 581 6.88 2.25 18.59
CA TYR A 581 7.37 3.57 19.00
C TYR A 581 7.41 3.76 20.50
N PHE A 582 6.40 3.31 21.20
CA PHE A 582 6.39 3.28 22.67
C PHE A 582 7.62 2.56 23.21
N LEU A 583 7.85 1.32 22.75
CA LEU A 583 9.02 0.52 23.15
C LEU A 583 10.35 1.18 22.79
N ALA A 584 10.44 1.70 21.56
CA ALA A 584 11.64 2.38 21.07
C ALA A 584 12.01 3.58 21.94
N ASN A 585 11.04 4.38 22.39
CA ASN A 585 11.25 5.49 23.29
C ASN A 585 11.69 5.03 24.67
N VAL A 586 11.00 4.05 25.25
CA VAL A 586 11.31 3.49 26.60
C VAL A 586 12.74 2.91 26.60
N ILE A 587 13.10 2.09 25.60
CA ILE A 587 14.44 1.53 25.48
C ILE A 587 15.49 2.64 25.33
N THR A 588 15.21 3.67 24.53
CA THR A 588 16.14 4.79 24.34
C THR A 588 16.34 5.58 25.64
N ILE A 589 15.27 5.82 26.41
CA ILE A 589 15.37 6.46 27.72
C ILE A 589 16.23 5.59 28.66
N ALA A 590 15.98 4.28 28.71
CA ALA A 590 16.75 3.35 29.54
C ALA A 590 18.24 3.31 29.12
N GLN A 591 18.53 3.23 27.81
CA GLN A 591 19.92 3.33 27.29
C GLN A 591 20.58 4.63 27.69
N THR A 592 19.86 5.76 27.59
CA THR A 592 20.37 7.08 27.98
C THR A 592 20.75 7.14 29.43
N ILE A 593 19.86 6.67 30.31
CA ILE A 593 20.10 6.63 31.77
C ILE A 593 21.32 5.74 32.09
N THR A 594 21.39 4.56 31.46
CA THR A 594 22.49 3.61 31.65
C THR A 594 23.83 4.20 31.21
N ILE A 595 23.88 4.80 30.01
CA ILE A 595 25.10 5.44 29.50
C ILE A 595 25.53 6.59 30.43
N LYS A 596 24.58 7.45 30.83
CA LYS A 596 24.85 8.60 31.70
C LYS A 596 25.38 8.16 33.08
N LYS A 597 24.79 7.12 33.66
CA LYS A 597 25.10 6.73 35.05
C LYS A 597 26.34 5.84 35.17
N PHE A 598 26.55 4.93 34.21
CA PHE A 598 27.54 3.85 34.35
C PHE A 598 28.71 3.96 33.35
N ILE A 599 28.57 4.70 32.24
CA ILE A 599 29.57 4.66 31.16
C ILE A 599 30.28 6.01 31.01
N ILE A 600 29.59 7.14 31.24
CA ILE A 600 30.18 8.48 31.07
C ILE A 600 30.79 8.97 32.37
N ASP A 601 32.13 9.13 32.36
CA ASP A 601 32.87 9.85 33.39
C ASP A 601 33.10 11.31 32.94
N GLU A 602 32.29 12.24 33.50
CA GLU A 602 32.38 13.68 33.18
C GLU A 602 33.74 14.29 33.52
N LYS A 603 34.41 13.79 34.55
CA LYS A 603 35.77 14.27 34.94
C LYS A 603 36.83 13.90 33.90
N ALA A 604 36.80 12.64 33.44
CA ALA A 604 37.70 12.16 32.42
C ALA A 604 37.42 12.85 31.03
N ILE A 605 36.19 13.23 30.75
CA ILE A 605 35.84 13.99 29.55
C ILE A 605 36.35 15.44 29.67
N LEU A 606 36.19 16.07 30.83
CA LEU A 606 36.69 17.43 31.07
C LEU A 606 38.22 17.50 30.89
N GLU A 607 38.96 16.57 31.51
CA GLU A 607 40.39 16.45 31.36
C GLU A 607 40.85 16.29 29.90
N LYS A 608 40.14 15.44 29.14
CA LYS A 608 40.39 15.29 27.69
C LYS A 608 40.15 16.57 26.90
N ILE A 609 39.10 17.32 27.22
CA ILE A 609 38.80 18.61 26.60
C ILE A 609 39.89 19.62 26.92
N GLU A 610 40.34 19.71 28.18
CA GLU A 610 41.40 20.62 28.62
C GLU A 610 42.73 20.29 27.95
N ASN A 611 43.10 19.02 27.89
CA ASN A 611 44.28 18.53 27.18
C ASN A 611 44.21 18.79 25.66
N GLN A 612 43.01 18.82 25.07
CA GLN A 612 42.84 19.14 23.65
C GLN A 612 42.93 20.65 23.40
N MET A 613 42.42 21.46 24.30
CA MET A 613 42.52 22.93 24.22
C MET A 613 43.94 23.45 24.44
N SER A 614 44.77 22.73 25.21
CA SER A 614 46.20 23.11 25.40
C SER A 614 47.07 22.82 24.17
N LYS A 615 46.59 22.04 23.20
CA LYS A 615 47.29 21.76 21.95
C LYS A 615 47.12 22.92 20.96
N PRO A 616 48.21 23.38 20.26
CA PRO A 616 48.08 24.41 19.27
C PRO A 616 47.17 23.98 18.14
N MET A 617 46.25 24.86 17.71
CA MET A 617 45.30 24.58 16.63
C MET A 617 46.02 24.28 15.33
N THR A 618 45.98 23.04 14.89
CA THR A 618 46.43 22.68 13.54
C THR A 618 45.36 23.09 12.53
N LYS A 619 45.72 24.03 11.63
CA LYS A 619 44.82 24.41 10.52
C LYS A 619 44.47 23.17 9.69
N SER A 620 43.20 22.93 9.42
CA SER A 620 42.78 21.82 8.58
C SER A 620 43.34 21.94 7.16
N ARG A 621 43.46 20.82 6.42
CA ARG A 621 43.92 20.83 5.01
C ARG A 621 43.08 21.79 4.14
N TRP A 622 41.80 21.93 4.41
CA TRP A 622 40.91 22.87 3.73
C TRP A 622 41.20 24.33 4.07
N GLN A 623 41.42 24.64 5.33
CA GLN A 623 41.78 26.00 5.74
C GLN A 623 43.15 26.43 5.19
N LYS A 624 44.13 25.54 5.16
CA LYS A 624 45.43 25.81 4.50
C LYS A 624 45.24 26.14 3.02
N LYS A 625 44.36 25.36 2.31
CA LYS A 625 44.03 25.64 0.91
C LYS A 625 43.29 26.97 0.71
N ILE A 626 42.37 27.34 1.59
CA ILE A 626 41.65 28.61 1.53
C ILE A 626 42.62 29.77 1.79
N ASP A 627 43.47 29.65 2.80
CA ASP A 627 44.52 30.64 3.09
C ASP A 627 45.51 30.80 1.91
N GLU A 628 45.88 29.70 1.25
CA GLU A 628 46.70 29.71 0.03
C GLU A 628 46.02 30.42 -1.14
N ILE A 629 44.71 30.19 -1.33
CA ILE A 629 43.93 30.85 -2.38
C ILE A 629 43.77 32.34 -2.08
N GLN A 630 43.50 32.72 -0.83
CA GLN A 630 43.39 34.12 -0.42
C GLN A 630 44.73 34.86 -0.49
N THR A 631 45.85 34.16 -0.22
CA THR A 631 47.17 34.74 -0.35
C THR A 631 47.60 34.91 -1.81
N LYS A 632 47.12 34.02 -2.71
CA LYS A 632 47.31 34.14 -4.16
C LYS A 632 46.43 35.21 -4.81
N GLN A 633 45.29 35.56 -4.23
CA GLN A 633 44.42 36.65 -4.71
C GLN A 633 44.85 38.04 -4.21
N LYS A 634 45.74 38.13 -3.21
CA LYS A 634 46.31 39.38 -2.69
C LYS A 634 47.68 39.72 -3.29
N LYS A 635 48.23 38.85 -4.11
CA LYS A 635 49.37 39.11 -4.98
C LYS A 635 48.92 39.33 -6.43
#